data_d9ec0c1056eb6325ff16e0cafb7b8d1f
#
_entry.id   d9ec0c1056eb6325ff16e0cafb7b8d1f
#
_cell.length_a   1.000
_cell.length_b   1.000
_cell.length_c   1.000
_cell.angle_alpha   90.00
_cell.angle_beta   90.00
_cell.angle_gamma   90.00
#
_symmetry.space_group_name_H-M   'P 1'
#
loop_
_entity.id
_entity.type
_entity.pdbx_description
1 polymer ?
#
loop_
_entity_poly.entity_id
_entity_poly.type
_entity_poly.pdbx_seq_one_letter_code
_entity_poly.pdbx_strand_id
1 'polypeptide(L)'
;MPPDDRPLMLPTSKTDHRPTAIAQLIPFNQHLFSKPLCTLNKPAHYLASLTLLASVLLTPLCAQAALPEAIQTALTRANLSATDISMVITPVGDKTASRLPAPIQVIDSPKAANQPESLTTYSAAAEPNGIQKQTTQNSNTNAKEITVHQSTLVTIEKQTIKQHARQLHAYTDDPYTYQSIESVPPLLPDDALKPAKSSNENESSKNNNDKSTAHNPAIKISFSPLLSHQADIARTPASTMKLVPSFIALDTLGADFVWHTRVYHTGIIVGDTLYGDLIIQGSGDPKMTHERLQQLLYKVQTAGIRHINGNIIVDSSVFKNVTKDPAAFDNSPLRPYNASPDGFLVNFSSIGIKSYPLDNTRAQLTYTPQLANYQMPSMINMRSAACGQARYSIAPQWQPAQLTLNSNLPDSCGEHAFYIAYPDAKDFAARVIAAKWQTLGNTLSGKVIAQETPYRANNPANKQTKSPHGLAAIAMSPLPIVSYPSLNLTQQIYDINHFSNNVMTEQVALSIGAYKTDVNKNDTHQESVNKQGTDTDRTINNQAISLYQFGQPTATDYPQALQSINQWWQTNLTSPPPHLTNGSGLCRDCSISAANLSELLTYAYNQPSFDAYVSSLGIAGVSGTISAHSDRLPKSQAIGRAWIKTGTLNNVTSMAGYVKGLSGQDYVVVGMINTDHALNAYTARTVLDSMLDWTAQH
;
A
#
# COMPACT_ATOMS: atom_id res chain seq x y z
N MET A 1 -29.36 4.68 -62.45
CA MET A 1 -30.18 5.92 -62.68
C MET A 1 -30.38 6.58 -61.36
N PRO A 2 -29.88 7.79 -61.17
CA PRO A 2 -30.30 8.69 -60.10
C PRO A 2 -31.48 9.55 -60.59
N PRO A 3 -32.15 10.36 -59.79
CA PRO A 3 -31.70 11.65 -59.35
C PRO A 3 -32.10 11.94 -57.87
N ASP A 4 -31.89 13.08 -57.26
CA ASP A 4 -31.19 14.31 -57.50
C ASP A 4 -31.31 15.16 -56.20
N ASP A 5 -30.25 15.89 -55.97
CA ASP A 5 -30.09 17.30 -55.69
C ASP A 5 -30.71 17.98 -54.46
N ARG A 6 -29.77 18.31 -53.59
CA ARG A 6 -29.27 19.66 -53.15
C ARG A 6 -30.19 20.66 -52.44
N PRO A 7 -29.59 21.70 -51.88
CA PRO A 7 -29.54 21.97 -50.42
C PRO A 7 -30.29 23.30 -50.12
N LEU A 8 -30.52 23.60 -48.87
CA LEU A 8 -30.95 24.93 -48.48
C LEU A 8 -30.05 25.53 -47.37
N MET A 9 -29.64 26.73 -47.76
CA MET A 9 -28.69 27.62 -47.11
C MET A 9 -29.17 28.15 -45.76
N LEU A 10 -28.18 28.54 -44.97
CA LEU A 10 -28.17 29.47 -43.83
C LEU A 10 -28.86 30.80 -44.15
N PRO A 11 -29.22 31.57 -43.11
CA PRO A 11 -28.57 32.85 -43.01
C PRO A 11 -27.91 33.15 -41.65
N THR A 12 -26.79 33.80 -41.78
CA THR A 12 -26.02 34.54 -40.80
C THR A 12 -26.80 35.74 -40.26
N SER A 13 -26.70 36.04 -38.96
CA SER A 13 -26.67 37.40 -38.49
C SER A 13 -25.82 37.56 -37.25
N LYS A 14 -24.81 38.39 -37.38
CA LYS A 14 -24.05 39.00 -36.31
C LYS A 14 -24.95 39.99 -35.57
N THR A 15 -24.89 40.00 -34.24
CA THR A 15 -24.98 41.25 -33.47
C THR A 15 -24.18 41.13 -32.19
N ASP A 16 -23.19 41.97 -32.08
CA ASP A 16 -22.52 42.39 -30.83
C ASP A 16 -23.53 43.00 -29.86
N HIS A 17 -23.49 42.61 -28.62
CA HIS A 17 -23.80 43.47 -27.46
C HIS A 17 -23.16 42.90 -26.19
N ARG A 18 -22.19 43.63 -25.64
CA ARG A 18 -21.84 43.58 -24.23
C ARG A 18 -22.94 44.28 -23.40
N PRO A 19 -23.22 43.79 -22.20
CA PRO A 19 -23.66 44.68 -21.13
C PRO A 19 -22.75 44.61 -19.91
N THR A 20 -22.34 45.75 -19.56
CA THR A 20 -22.17 46.42 -18.26
C THR A 20 -22.51 45.65 -17.00
N ALA A 21 -21.55 45.72 -16.09
CA ALA A 21 -21.64 45.35 -14.68
C ALA A 21 -22.73 46.16 -13.95
N ILE A 22 -23.49 45.45 -13.13
CA ILE A 22 -24.26 46.05 -12.03
C ILE A 22 -23.81 45.41 -10.73
N ALA A 23 -23.12 46.23 -9.93
CA ALA A 23 -22.82 45.96 -8.55
C ALA A 23 -24.08 46.14 -7.70
N GLN A 24 -24.45 45.13 -6.93
CA GLN A 24 -25.39 45.32 -5.82
C GLN A 24 -24.62 45.24 -4.50
N LEU A 25 -24.54 46.37 -3.84
CA LEU A 25 -24.13 46.60 -2.47
C LEU A 25 -25.21 46.07 -1.53
N ILE A 26 -24.80 45.30 -0.54
CA ILE A 26 -25.57 44.99 0.66
C ILE A 26 -24.78 45.54 1.88
N PRO A 27 -25.44 46.21 2.85
CA PRO A 27 -24.78 47.12 3.74
C PRO A 27 -24.20 46.47 4.99
N PHE A 28 -23.05 46.97 5.37
CA PHE A 28 -22.39 46.76 6.66
C PHE A 28 -23.21 47.43 7.79
N ASN A 29 -23.52 46.66 8.81
CA ASN A 29 -24.09 47.16 10.04
C ASN A 29 -22.98 47.24 11.09
N GLN A 30 -22.51 48.48 11.37
CA GLN A 30 -21.60 48.79 12.47
C GLN A 30 -22.41 48.99 13.75
N HIS A 31 -22.14 48.22 14.79
CA HIS A 31 -22.49 48.58 16.15
C HIS A 31 -21.24 49.04 16.88
N LEU A 32 -21.20 50.35 17.10
CA LEU A 32 -20.35 51.07 18.06
C LEU A 32 -20.65 50.57 19.49
N PHE A 33 -19.62 50.29 20.26
CA PHE A 33 -19.65 50.38 21.70
C PHE A 33 -18.61 51.37 22.19
N SER A 34 -19.15 52.40 22.85
CA SER A 34 -18.52 53.52 23.51
C SER A 34 -17.69 53.17 24.72
N LYS A 35 -16.56 53.84 24.83
CA LYS A 35 -15.77 53.94 26.08
C LYS A 35 -16.44 54.89 27.07
N PRO A 36 -16.27 54.73 28.38
CA PRO A 36 -16.26 55.83 29.30
C PRO A 36 -14.85 56.19 29.78
N LEU A 37 -14.54 57.46 29.66
CA LEU A 37 -13.47 58.14 30.38
C LEU A 37 -13.79 58.12 31.89
N CYS A 38 -12.76 57.86 32.72
CA CYS A 38 -12.77 58.25 34.09
C CYS A 38 -11.54 59.11 34.41
N THR A 39 -11.85 60.20 35.04
CA THR A 39 -11.07 61.40 35.37
C THR A 39 -10.04 61.14 36.47
N LEU A 40 -8.93 61.87 36.38
CA LEU A 40 -7.89 62.05 37.40
C LEU A 40 -8.46 62.63 38.70
N ASN A 41 -7.93 62.18 39.86
CA ASN A 41 -7.66 62.98 41.02
C ASN A 41 -6.42 62.46 41.77
N LYS A 42 -5.45 63.33 42.01
CA LYS A 42 -4.30 63.23 42.93
C LYS A 42 -4.63 64.03 44.20
N PRO A 43 -3.85 64.04 45.30
CA PRO A 43 -2.64 63.28 45.68
C PRO A 43 -2.64 62.80 47.19
N ALA A 44 -1.69 62.01 47.61
CA ALA A 44 -0.90 62.23 48.79
C ALA A 44 0.04 61.06 49.18
N HIS A 45 1.25 61.42 49.40
CA HIS A 45 2.40 60.72 49.97
C HIS A 45 2.17 59.55 50.92
N TYR A 46 2.97 58.44 50.69
CA TYR A 46 3.78 57.78 51.69
C TYR A 46 4.91 57.00 51.06
N LEU A 47 6.14 57.24 51.47
CA LEU A 47 7.34 56.43 51.18
C LEU A 47 7.20 55.05 51.88
N ALA A 48 7.44 53.99 51.21
CA ALA A 48 7.96 52.73 51.76
C ALA A 48 8.50 51.85 50.63
N SER A 49 9.81 51.63 50.68
CA SER A 49 10.61 50.47 50.40
C SER A 49 10.41 49.77 49.01
N LEU A 50 11.40 50.00 48.12
CA LEU A 50 11.76 49.16 47.00
C LEU A 50 12.00 47.70 47.43
N THR A 51 11.16 46.77 47.03
CA THR A 51 11.57 45.42 46.75
C THR A 51 11.06 45.10 45.34
N LEU A 52 11.98 45.18 44.38
CA LEU A 52 11.79 44.71 43.00
C LEU A 52 11.60 43.20 43.04
N LEU A 53 10.37 42.71 43.05
CA LEU A 53 10.08 41.35 42.59
C LEU A 53 9.85 41.41 41.07
N ALA A 54 10.94 41.29 40.36
CA ALA A 54 10.90 40.90 38.95
C ALA A 54 10.36 39.46 38.86
N SER A 55 9.05 39.31 38.80
CA SER A 55 8.42 38.08 38.33
C SER A 55 8.74 37.93 36.83
N VAL A 56 9.94 37.44 36.54
CA VAL A 56 10.25 36.86 35.25
C VAL A 56 9.30 35.70 35.13
N LEU A 57 8.28 35.85 34.31
CA LEU A 57 7.54 34.74 33.69
C LEU A 57 8.57 33.88 32.93
N LEU A 58 9.20 32.93 33.64
CA LEU A 58 9.86 31.79 33.02
C LEU A 58 8.73 30.94 32.41
N THR A 59 8.29 31.30 31.21
CA THR A 59 7.80 30.29 30.31
C THR A 59 8.96 29.28 30.15
N PRO A 60 8.74 28.00 30.40
CA PRO A 60 9.77 27.02 30.04
C PRO A 60 9.97 27.17 28.54
N LEU A 61 11.04 27.87 28.12
CA LEU A 61 11.62 27.61 26.81
C LEU A 61 11.96 26.11 26.84
N CYS A 62 11.13 25.26 26.22
CA CYS A 62 11.58 23.94 25.85
C CYS A 62 12.81 24.17 25.00
N ALA A 63 13.99 23.98 25.61
CA ALA A 63 15.24 24.01 24.87
C ALA A 63 15.15 22.92 23.81
N GLN A 64 14.80 23.32 22.58
CA GLN A 64 14.91 22.42 21.43
C GLN A 64 16.37 22.01 21.38
N ALA A 65 16.63 20.71 21.55
CA ALA A 65 17.98 20.19 21.41
C ALA A 65 18.52 20.60 20.03
N ALA A 66 19.69 21.21 20.02
CA ALA A 66 20.36 21.57 18.76
C ALA A 66 20.56 20.30 17.94
N LEU A 67 20.23 20.36 16.65
CA LEU A 67 20.46 19.24 15.74
C LEU A 67 21.96 18.88 15.73
N PRO A 68 22.33 17.60 15.65
CA PRO A 68 23.71 17.16 15.50
C PRO A 68 24.41 17.85 14.32
N GLU A 69 25.70 18.14 14.43
CA GLU A 69 26.47 18.89 13.43
C GLU A 69 26.41 18.25 12.03
N ALA A 70 26.45 16.90 11.97
CA ALA A 70 26.33 16.17 10.71
C ALA A 70 25.00 16.47 10.00
N ILE A 71 23.90 16.55 10.75
CA ILE A 71 22.56 16.85 10.25
C ILE A 71 22.46 18.32 9.85
N GLN A 72 23.00 19.25 10.67
CA GLN A 72 23.03 20.68 10.34
C GLN A 72 23.83 20.95 9.05
N THR A 73 24.98 20.30 8.90
CA THR A 73 25.79 20.39 7.68
C THR A 73 25.02 19.89 6.46
N ALA A 74 24.31 18.77 6.59
CA ALA A 74 23.49 18.23 5.51
C ALA A 74 22.30 19.15 5.16
N LEU A 75 21.63 19.77 6.13
CA LEU A 75 20.59 20.78 5.92
C LEU A 75 21.13 21.98 5.13
N THR A 76 22.27 22.51 5.54
CA THR A 76 22.91 23.64 4.85
C THR A 76 23.22 23.30 3.39
N ARG A 77 23.77 22.10 3.12
CA ARG A 77 24.05 21.63 1.74
C ARG A 77 22.77 21.43 0.91
N ALA A 78 21.66 21.09 1.56
CA ALA A 78 20.36 20.91 0.92
C ALA A 78 19.60 22.25 0.74
N ASN A 79 20.15 23.38 1.21
CA ASN A 79 19.50 24.68 1.28
C ASN A 79 18.17 24.61 2.04
N LEU A 80 18.17 23.91 3.17
CA LEU A 80 17.04 23.72 4.08
C LEU A 80 17.33 24.35 5.42
N SER A 81 16.29 24.85 6.06
CA SER A 81 16.37 25.38 7.42
C SER A 81 15.98 24.31 8.45
N ALA A 82 16.36 24.53 9.71
CA ALA A 82 15.94 23.66 10.80
C ALA A 82 14.41 23.69 11.03
N THR A 83 13.70 24.71 10.51
CA THR A 83 12.24 24.80 10.59
C THR A 83 11.54 23.89 9.56
N ASP A 84 12.23 23.45 8.52
CA ASP A 84 11.68 22.59 7.48
C ASP A 84 11.61 21.11 7.90
N ILE A 85 12.30 20.74 9.01
CA ILE A 85 12.43 19.36 9.44
C ILE A 85 11.83 19.11 10.83
N SER A 86 11.12 17.97 10.96
CA SER A 86 10.81 17.36 12.25
C SER A 86 11.57 16.05 12.38
N MET A 87 12.14 15.80 13.56
CA MET A 87 12.95 14.62 13.80
C MET A 87 12.79 14.10 15.23
N VAL A 88 12.61 12.78 15.34
CA VAL A 88 12.58 12.07 16.63
C VAL A 88 13.41 10.81 16.52
N ILE A 89 14.28 10.58 17.49
CA ILE A 89 15.06 9.36 17.65
C ILE A 89 14.86 8.88 19.08
N THR A 90 14.26 7.71 19.25
CA THR A 90 13.90 7.15 20.55
C THR A 90 14.56 5.79 20.75
N PRO A 91 15.36 5.56 21.79
CA PRO A 91 15.85 4.22 22.12
C PRO A 91 14.67 3.32 22.48
N VAL A 92 14.70 2.07 22.03
CA VAL A 92 13.66 1.07 22.32
C VAL A 92 14.31 -0.27 22.69
N GLY A 93 13.61 -1.05 23.50
CA GLY A 93 14.11 -2.32 23.98
C GLY A 93 15.32 -2.24 24.90
N ASP A 94 15.90 -3.41 25.20
CA ASP A 94 17.12 -3.56 25.97
C ASP A 94 18.30 -3.85 25.03
N LYS A 95 19.48 -3.29 25.28
CA LYS A 95 20.72 -3.54 24.52
C LYS A 95 21.08 -5.02 24.44
N THR A 96 20.68 -5.81 25.45
CA THR A 96 20.97 -7.24 25.53
C THR A 96 19.94 -8.12 24.83
N ALA A 97 18.79 -7.55 24.46
CA ALA A 97 17.63 -8.26 23.89
C ALA A 97 17.04 -7.51 22.68
N SER A 98 17.88 -7.18 21.70
CA SER A 98 17.43 -6.53 20.47
C SER A 98 16.43 -7.39 19.71
N ARG A 99 15.33 -6.79 19.26
CA ARG A 99 14.32 -7.40 18.41
C ARG A 99 14.52 -7.15 16.92
N LEU A 100 15.49 -6.29 16.56
CA LEU A 100 15.79 -6.05 15.15
C LEU A 100 16.53 -7.27 14.56
N PRO A 101 16.31 -7.56 13.27
CA PRO A 101 17.07 -8.59 12.58
C PRO A 101 18.59 -8.40 12.69
N ALA A 102 19.35 -9.43 12.42
CA ALA A 102 20.81 -9.32 12.38
C ALA A 102 21.24 -8.32 11.29
N PRO A 103 22.26 -7.48 11.55
CA PRO A 103 22.77 -6.57 10.53
C PRO A 103 23.31 -7.32 9.31
N ILE A 104 23.11 -6.72 8.13
CA ILE A 104 23.59 -7.27 6.86
C ILE A 104 24.92 -6.60 6.52
N GLN A 105 25.94 -7.40 6.29
CA GLN A 105 27.24 -6.92 5.85
C GLN A 105 27.28 -6.82 4.32
N VAL A 106 27.46 -5.61 3.81
CA VAL A 106 27.65 -5.37 2.37
C VAL A 106 29.14 -5.35 2.05
N ILE A 107 29.59 -6.23 1.18
CA ILE A 107 30.99 -6.32 0.74
C ILE A 107 31.14 -5.87 -0.71
N ASP A 108 32.32 -5.37 -1.06
CA ASP A 108 32.67 -5.12 -2.45
C ASP A 108 32.87 -6.45 -3.18
N SER A 109 32.34 -6.56 -4.39
CA SER A 109 32.62 -7.73 -5.24
C SER A 109 34.16 -7.81 -5.47
N PRO A 110 34.77 -9.00 -5.36
CA PRO A 110 36.17 -9.17 -5.66
C PRO A 110 36.43 -8.66 -7.09
N LYS A 111 37.43 -7.80 -7.25
CA LYS A 111 37.86 -7.34 -8.59
C LYS A 111 38.23 -8.59 -9.39
N ALA A 112 37.44 -8.88 -10.43
CA ALA A 112 37.76 -9.94 -11.37
C ALA A 112 39.15 -9.63 -11.96
N ALA A 113 40.13 -10.50 -11.66
CA ALA A 113 41.41 -10.47 -12.38
C ALA A 113 41.08 -10.65 -13.85
N ASN A 114 41.63 -9.78 -14.69
CA ASN A 114 41.41 -9.71 -16.13
C ASN A 114 41.32 -11.10 -16.77
N GLN A 115 40.12 -11.54 -17.08
CA GLN A 115 39.89 -12.60 -18.05
C GLN A 115 39.27 -11.97 -19.31
N PRO A 116 39.77 -12.35 -20.50
CA PRO A 116 39.19 -11.85 -21.74
C PRO A 116 37.75 -12.39 -21.91
N GLU A 117 36.84 -11.52 -22.33
CA GLU A 117 35.48 -11.84 -22.67
C GLU A 117 35.41 -12.95 -23.73
N SER A 118 35.04 -14.16 -23.33
CA SER A 118 34.61 -15.19 -24.26
C SER A 118 33.10 -15.14 -24.37
N LEU A 119 32.61 -14.79 -25.54
CA LEU A 119 31.21 -14.93 -25.92
C LEU A 119 30.80 -16.41 -25.74
N THR A 120 29.93 -16.68 -24.77
CA THR A 120 29.24 -17.97 -24.68
C THR A 120 27.84 -17.82 -25.24
N THR A 121 27.66 -18.37 -26.41
CA THR A 121 26.38 -18.66 -27.06
C THR A 121 25.61 -19.68 -26.22
N TYR A 122 24.40 -19.33 -25.78
CA TYR A 122 23.49 -20.27 -25.15
C TYR A 122 22.86 -21.17 -26.22
N SER A 123 23.19 -22.44 -26.17
CA SER A 123 22.46 -23.52 -26.83
C SER A 123 21.48 -24.13 -25.84
N ALA A 124 20.23 -24.18 -26.23
CA ALA A 124 19.20 -24.92 -25.49
C ALA A 124 19.38 -26.44 -25.74
N ALA A 125 19.35 -27.23 -24.70
CA ALA A 125 18.63 -28.50 -24.59
C ALA A 125 19.13 -29.42 -23.46
N ALA A 126 18.15 -30.08 -22.91
CA ALA A 126 18.13 -31.43 -22.31
C ALA A 126 18.19 -31.56 -20.79
N GLU A 127 17.10 -32.08 -20.33
CA GLU A 127 16.73 -32.61 -19.01
C GLU A 127 17.46 -33.92 -18.62
N PRO A 128 17.06 -34.53 -17.51
CA PRO A 128 17.94 -34.94 -16.41
C PRO A 128 18.05 -36.47 -16.27
N ASN A 129 18.91 -36.91 -15.44
CA ASN A 129 18.71 -38.09 -14.56
C ASN A 129 20.02 -38.46 -13.84
N GLY A 130 19.90 -38.80 -12.59
CA GLY A 130 20.93 -39.54 -11.92
C GLY A 130 21.21 -39.20 -10.48
N ILE A 131 20.44 -39.81 -9.61
CA ILE A 131 20.72 -39.96 -8.17
C ILE A 131 22.01 -40.74 -8.01
N GLN A 132 23.01 -40.20 -7.32
CA GLN A 132 24.03 -41.03 -6.66
C GLN A 132 24.26 -40.57 -5.24
N LYS A 133 23.87 -41.45 -4.32
CA LYS A 133 24.27 -41.44 -2.93
C LYS A 133 25.78 -41.72 -2.83
N GLN A 134 26.53 -40.89 -2.13
CA GLN A 134 27.80 -41.32 -1.53
C GLN A 134 27.73 -41.11 -0.03
N THR A 135 27.76 -42.27 0.62
CA THR A 135 28.07 -42.49 2.04
C THR A 135 29.56 -42.39 2.23
N THR A 136 30.04 -41.62 3.23
CA THR A 136 31.33 -41.83 3.84
C THR A 136 31.24 -41.72 5.35
N GLN A 137 31.79 -42.74 5.98
CA GLN A 137 31.81 -42.98 7.42
C GLN A 137 32.93 -42.25 8.14
N ASN A 138 32.62 -41.91 9.40
CA ASN A 138 33.42 -41.92 10.63
C ASN A 138 34.83 -41.30 10.71
N SER A 139 34.96 -40.40 11.67
CA SER A 139 35.85 -40.63 12.81
C SER A 139 35.51 -39.75 14.02
N ASN A 140 35.35 -40.39 15.17
CA ASN A 140 35.21 -39.82 16.50
C ASN A 140 36.42 -39.00 16.93
N THR A 141 36.19 -37.81 17.47
CA THR A 141 36.99 -37.25 18.56
C THR A 141 36.13 -36.32 19.42
N ASN A 142 36.09 -36.61 20.71
CA ASN A 142 35.45 -35.84 21.77
C ASN A 142 36.07 -34.44 21.85
N ALA A 143 35.29 -33.38 21.57
CA ALA A 143 35.58 -32.04 21.99
C ALA A 143 34.32 -31.46 22.66
N LYS A 144 34.48 -30.94 23.87
CA LYS A 144 33.45 -30.23 24.64
C LYS A 144 32.83 -29.17 23.79
N GLU A 145 31.53 -29.27 23.57
CA GLU A 145 30.71 -28.26 22.91
C GLU A 145 30.62 -27.03 23.81
N ILE A 146 31.37 -26.00 23.45
CA ILE A 146 31.08 -24.59 23.87
C ILE A 146 30.07 -24.09 22.86
N THR A 147 28.81 -24.07 23.22
CA THR A 147 27.75 -23.47 22.38
C THR A 147 27.94 -21.96 22.33
N VAL A 148 28.72 -21.48 21.37
CA VAL A 148 28.74 -20.09 20.98
C VAL A 148 27.56 -19.91 20.06
N HIS A 149 26.53 -19.17 20.50
CA HIS A 149 25.49 -18.70 19.61
C HIS A 149 26.11 -17.76 18.57
N GLN A 150 26.54 -18.30 17.44
CA GLN A 150 26.87 -17.52 16.27
C GLN A 150 25.56 -17.00 15.66
N SER A 151 25.27 -15.73 15.86
CA SER A 151 24.36 -15.01 14.99
C SER A 151 24.93 -15.09 13.57
N THR A 152 24.27 -15.80 12.68
CA THR A 152 24.72 -15.98 11.30
C THR A 152 24.71 -14.61 10.63
N LEU A 153 25.89 -14.01 10.46
CA LEU A 153 26.05 -12.73 9.78
C LEU A 153 25.72 -12.94 8.30
N VAL A 154 24.64 -12.32 7.82
CA VAL A 154 24.29 -12.37 6.40
C VAL A 154 25.18 -11.42 5.63
N THR A 155 25.89 -11.94 4.63
CA THR A 155 26.79 -11.15 3.77
C THR A 155 26.23 -11.09 2.36
N ILE A 156 26.21 -9.90 1.77
CA ILE A 156 25.75 -9.67 0.40
C ILE A 156 26.73 -8.81 -0.38
N GLU A 157 26.95 -9.13 -1.66
CA GLU A 157 27.82 -8.36 -2.53
C GLU A 157 27.11 -7.14 -3.13
N LYS A 158 27.84 -6.01 -3.24
CA LYS A 158 27.32 -4.78 -3.87
C LYS A 158 26.86 -4.99 -5.31
N GLN A 159 27.50 -5.88 -6.05
CA GLN A 159 27.09 -6.19 -7.42
C GLN A 159 25.71 -6.84 -7.47
N THR A 160 25.42 -7.75 -6.56
CA THR A 160 24.11 -8.39 -6.42
C THR A 160 23.03 -7.35 -6.09
N ILE A 161 23.31 -6.44 -5.16
CA ILE A 161 22.40 -5.33 -4.82
C ILE A 161 22.11 -4.47 -6.05
N LYS A 162 23.15 -4.10 -6.82
CA LYS A 162 22.98 -3.30 -8.05
C LYS A 162 22.23 -4.05 -9.14
N GLN A 163 22.44 -5.35 -9.30
CA GLN A 163 21.68 -6.17 -10.24
C GLN A 163 20.22 -6.24 -9.86
N HIS A 164 19.93 -6.50 -8.58
CA HIS A 164 18.57 -6.52 -8.08
C HIS A 164 17.87 -5.15 -8.22
N ALA A 165 18.57 -4.06 -7.87
CA ALA A 165 18.04 -2.71 -8.06
C ALA A 165 17.74 -2.41 -9.54
N ARG A 166 18.61 -2.85 -10.49
CA ARG A 166 18.36 -2.72 -11.94
C ARG A 166 17.14 -3.55 -12.36
N GLN A 167 16.96 -4.77 -11.84
CA GLN A 167 15.78 -5.57 -12.10
C GLN A 167 14.52 -4.88 -11.57
N LEU A 168 14.55 -4.37 -10.35
CA LEU A 168 13.45 -3.58 -9.78
C LEU A 168 13.18 -2.33 -10.62
N HIS A 169 14.22 -1.61 -11.06
CA HIS A 169 14.07 -0.42 -11.92
C HIS A 169 13.56 -0.76 -13.32
N ALA A 170 13.91 -1.90 -13.88
CA ALA A 170 13.37 -2.36 -15.16
C ALA A 170 11.86 -2.63 -15.05
N TYR A 171 11.40 -3.03 -13.87
CA TYR A 171 9.98 -3.21 -13.56
C TYR A 171 9.32 -1.91 -13.03
N THR A 172 10.08 -1.00 -12.42
CA THR A 172 9.59 0.23 -11.79
C THR A 172 10.48 1.40 -12.14
N ASP A 173 10.49 1.82 -13.40
CA ASP A 173 11.25 3.01 -13.84
C ASP A 173 10.78 4.32 -13.18
N ASP A 174 9.64 4.28 -12.51
CA ASP A 174 9.13 5.31 -11.64
C ASP A 174 9.08 4.75 -10.21
N PRO A 175 9.68 5.37 -9.20
CA PRO A 175 9.58 4.93 -7.81
C PRO A 175 8.14 4.87 -7.30
N TYR A 176 7.19 5.41 -8.06
CA TYR A 176 5.75 5.37 -7.79
C TYR A 176 4.99 4.35 -8.63
N THR A 177 5.63 3.73 -9.63
CA THR A 177 5.00 2.69 -10.45
C THR A 177 5.17 1.35 -9.77
N TYR A 178 4.08 0.68 -9.53
CA TYR A 178 4.04 -0.64 -8.90
C TYR A 178 3.90 -1.75 -9.94
N GLN A 179 4.61 -2.86 -9.71
CA GLN A 179 4.48 -4.10 -10.46
C GLN A 179 4.21 -5.30 -9.57
N SER A 180 3.72 -6.36 -10.18
CA SER A 180 3.71 -7.68 -9.58
C SER A 180 5.15 -8.15 -9.34
N ILE A 181 5.49 -8.34 -8.06
CA ILE A 181 6.82 -8.73 -7.60
C ILE A 181 7.05 -10.24 -7.74
N GLU A 182 6.00 -10.99 -8.08
CA GLU A 182 6.08 -12.45 -8.22
C GLU A 182 7.11 -12.90 -9.26
N SER A 183 7.50 -12.01 -10.18
CA SER A 183 8.52 -12.27 -11.21
C SER A 183 9.93 -11.83 -10.82
N VAL A 184 10.09 -11.11 -9.71
CA VAL A 184 11.41 -10.64 -9.21
C VAL A 184 11.80 -11.51 -8.02
N PRO A 185 12.87 -12.32 -8.10
CA PRO A 185 13.31 -13.10 -6.96
C PRO A 185 13.74 -12.18 -5.82
N PRO A 186 13.54 -12.57 -4.56
CA PRO A 186 13.99 -11.81 -3.41
C PRO A 186 15.51 -11.64 -3.43
N LEU A 187 15.99 -10.47 -3.04
CA LEU A 187 17.44 -10.18 -2.97
C LEU A 187 18.15 -11.05 -1.94
N LEU A 188 17.45 -11.36 -0.85
CA LEU A 188 17.97 -12.16 0.25
C LEU A 188 17.20 -13.48 0.32
N PRO A 189 17.85 -14.58 0.76
CA PRO A 189 17.14 -15.80 1.09
C PRO A 189 16.04 -15.52 2.12
N ASP A 190 14.94 -16.29 2.08
CA ASP A 190 13.83 -16.12 3.01
C ASP A 190 14.27 -16.16 4.48
N ASP A 191 15.29 -16.94 4.81
CA ASP A 191 15.82 -17.01 6.17
C ASP A 191 16.57 -15.75 6.61
N ALA A 192 17.13 -14.99 5.67
CA ALA A 192 17.80 -13.71 5.95
C ALA A 192 16.81 -12.56 6.22
N LEU A 193 15.56 -12.69 5.79
CA LEU A 193 14.49 -11.74 6.02
C LEU A 193 13.68 -12.04 7.30
N LYS A 194 13.96 -13.19 7.95
CA LYS A 194 13.31 -13.56 9.22
C LYS A 194 14.08 -12.96 10.39
N PRO A 195 13.39 -12.43 11.40
CA PRO A 195 14.04 -12.00 12.64
C PRO A 195 14.73 -13.19 13.32
N ALA A 196 15.79 -12.92 14.05
CA ALA A 196 16.46 -13.94 14.85
C ALA A 196 15.49 -14.52 15.89
N LYS A 197 15.25 -15.84 15.87
CA LYS A 197 14.41 -16.48 16.88
C LYS A 197 14.98 -16.21 18.26
N SER A 198 14.20 -15.61 19.12
CA SER A 198 14.50 -15.52 20.55
C SER A 198 14.53 -16.94 21.14
N SER A 199 15.72 -17.39 21.55
CA SER A 199 15.88 -18.68 22.22
C SER A 199 15.42 -18.57 23.68
N ASN A 200 14.11 -18.69 23.91
CA ASN A 200 13.53 -18.96 25.21
C ASN A 200 12.31 -19.87 25.04
N GLU A 201 12.55 -21.09 24.61
CA GLU A 201 11.62 -22.19 24.85
C GLU A 201 12.09 -22.95 26.11
N ASN A 202 11.60 -22.53 27.26
CA ASN A 202 11.54 -23.42 28.43
C ASN A 202 10.21 -24.18 28.36
N GLU A 203 10.29 -25.43 27.91
CA GLU A 203 9.22 -26.38 28.12
C GLU A 203 8.97 -26.56 29.62
N SER A 204 7.81 -26.20 30.09
CA SER A 204 7.17 -26.88 31.22
C SER A 204 5.65 -26.85 31.02
N SER A 205 5.17 -28.03 30.63
CA SER A 205 3.76 -28.36 30.66
C SER A 205 3.19 -28.21 32.05
N LYS A 206 2.13 -27.40 32.21
CA LYS A 206 1.07 -27.67 33.18
C LYS A 206 -0.24 -27.01 32.73
N ASN A 207 -1.20 -27.89 32.49
CA ASN A 207 -2.62 -27.53 32.42
C ASN A 207 -3.04 -26.68 33.61
N ASN A 208 -3.68 -25.54 33.31
CA ASN A 208 -4.79 -25.07 34.12
C ASN A 208 -5.67 -24.18 33.24
N ASN A 209 -6.91 -24.62 33.10
CA ASN A 209 -8.04 -23.83 32.66
C ASN A 209 -8.23 -22.67 33.65
N ASP A 210 -8.05 -21.46 33.19
CA ASP A 210 -8.76 -20.32 33.79
C ASP A 210 -9.05 -19.26 32.72
N LYS A 211 -10.32 -19.11 32.44
CA LYS A 211 -10.88 -18.01 31.67
C LYS A 211 -10.84 -16.75 32.53
N SER A 212 -10.00 -15.82 32.17
CA SER A 212 -10.26 -14.40 32.42
C SER A 212 -9.52 -13.56 31.38
N THR A 213 -10.23 -13.04 30.41
CA THR A 213 -9.77 -11.95 29.54
C THR A 213 -9.71 -10.68 30.37
N ALA A 214 -8.66 -10.56 31.19
CA ALA A 214 -8.31 -9.28 31.76
C ALA A 214 -7.57 -8.48 30.68
N HIS A 215 -8.17 -7.39 30.22
CA HIS A 215 -7.43 -6.35 29.51
C HIS A 215 -6.31 -5.88 30.43
N ASN A 216 -5.07 -6.24 30.11
CA ASN A 216 -3.92 -5.64 30.74
C ASN A 216 -3.93 -4.14 30.41
N PRO A 217 -3.89 -3.26 31.42
CA PRO A 217 -3.74 -1.83 31.16
C PRO A 217 -2.43 -1.65 30.38
N ALA A 218 -2.49 -0.93 29.26
CA ALA A 218 -1.35 -0.63 28.42
C ALA A 218 -0.19 -0.12 29.30
N ILE A 219 0.90 -0.86 29.35
CA ILE A 219 2.11 -0.44 30.06
C ILE A 219 2.64 0.78 29.30
N LYS A 220 2.46 1.97 29.85
CA LYS A 220 3.04 3.20 29.31
C LYS A 220 4.55 3.16 29.49
N ILE A 221 5.26 2.62 28.50
CA ILE A 221 6.72 2.70 28.45
C ILE A 221 7.06 4.05 27.83
N SER A 222 7.39 5.04 28.66
CA SER A 222 7.87 6.33 28.18
C SER A 222 9.39 6.29 28.09
N PHE A 223 9.94 6.24 26.87
CA PHE A 223 11.36 6.44 26.63
C PHE A 223 11.62 7.91 26.33
N SER A 224 12.63 8.49 27.01
CA SER A 224 13.10 9.83 26.64
C SER A 224 13.80 9.75 25.27
N PRO A 225 13.43 10.59 24.30
CA PRO A 225 14.08 10.57 23.00
C PRO A 225 15.55 10.98 23.11
N LEU A 226 16.43 10.34 22.37
CA LEU A 226 17.83 10.72 22.20
C LEU A 226 17.94 12.06 21.44
N LEU A 227 17.04 12.28 20.49
CA LEU A 227 16.89 13.52 19.73
C LEU A 227 15.42 13.82 19.53
N SER A 228 15.01 15.05 19.83
CA SER A 228 13.67 15.56 19.57
C SER A 228 13.78 16.98 19.02
N HIS A 229 13.37 17.16 17.75
CA HIS A 229 13.39 18.46 17.08
C HIS A 229 12.07 18.66 16.34
N GLN A 230 11.32 19.72 16.71
CA GLN A 230 9.99 20.01 16.16
C GLN A 230 9.06 18.78 16.12
N ALA A 231 9.17 17.93 17.15
CA ALA A 231 8.57 16.60 17.18
C ALA A 231 7.03 16.62 17.07
N ASP A 232 6.40 17.65 17.65
CA ASP A 232 4.94 17.78 17.74
C ASP A 232 4.30 18.52 16.55
N ILE A 233 5.13 19.06 15.64
CA ILE A 233 4.61 19.74 14.46
C ILE A 233 4.05 18.70 13.48
N ALA A 234 2.75 18.82 13.20
CA ALA A 234 2.09 17.99 12.20
C ALA A 234 2.62 18.33 10.80
N ARG A 235 3.10 17.32 10.08
CA ARG A 235 3.65 17.42 8.73
C ARG A 235 3.00 16.43 7.78
N THR A 236 3.01 16.74 6.49
CA THR A 236 2.65 15.76 5.45
C THR A 236 3.72 14.66 5.41
N PRO A 237 3.36 13.40 5.73
CA PRO A 237 4.34 12.33 5.86
C PRO A 237 4.68 11.64 4.53
N ALA A 238 3.94 11.91 3.47
CA ALA A 238 3.99 11.13 2.24
C ALA A 238 3.81 9.61 2.55
N SER A 239 4.52 8.73 1.86
CA SER A 239 4.37 7.29 1.99
C SER A 239 4.85 6.68 3.32
N THR A 240 5.43 7.45 4.26
CA THR A 240 5.62 6.94 5.62
C THR A 240 4.30 6.78 6.37
N MET A 241 3.21 7.42 5.90
CA MET A 241 1.85 7.16 6.39
C MET A 241 1.43 5.70 6.28
N LYS A 242 1.96 4.95 5.31
CA LYS A 242 1.65 3.52 5.11
C LYS A 242 1.97 2.66 6.31
N LEU A 243 2.90 3.12 7.15
CA LEU A 243 3.25 2.44 8.42
C LEU A 243 2.04 2.30 9.35
N VAL A 244 1.12 3.28 9.32
CA VAL A 244 -0.07 3.28 10.16
C VAL A 244 -1.02 2.13 9.82
N PRO A 245 -1.65 2.06 8.64
CA PRO A 245 -2.55 0.96 8.32
C PRO A 245 -1.85 -0.40 8.26
N SER A 246 -0.56 -0.45 7.87
CA SER A 246 0.20 -1.71 7.85
C SER A 246 0.32 -2.33 9.23
N PHE A 247 0.68 -1.54 10.24
CA PHE A 247 0.81 -2.06 11.60
C PHE A 247 -0.56 -2.38 12.21
N ILE A 248 -1.53 -1.48 12.07
CA ILE A 248 -2.87 -1.68 12.62
C ILE A 248 -3.54 -2.92 12.04
N ALA A 249 -3.34 -3.21 10.75
CA ALA A 249 -3.83 -4.44 10.14
C ALA A 249 -3.18 -5.69 10.74
N LEU A 250 -1.85 -5.69 10.94
CA LEU A 250 -1.16 -6.80 11.60
C LEU A 250 -1.64 -7.04 13.03
N ASP A 251 -1.92 -5.97 13.76
CA ASP A 251 -2.37 -6.02 15.15
C ASP A 251 -3.84 -6.47 15.28
N THR A 252 -4.68 -6.08 14.33
CA THR A 252 -6.12 -6.34 14.39
C THR A 252 -6.58 -7.60 13.65
N LEU A 253 -5.97 -7.90 12.50
CA LEU A 253 -6.33 -9.05 11.67
C LEU A 253 -5.41 -10.24 11.89
N GLY A 254 -4.17 -10.00 12.37
CA GLY A 254 -3.14 -11.01 12.55
C GLY A 254 -2.25 -11.20 11.32
N ALA A 255 -0.99 -11.61 11.55
CA ALA A 255 0.05 -11.76 10.52
C ALA A 255 -0.31 -12.79 9.43
N ASP A 256 -1.03 -13.85 9.82
CA ASP A 256 -1.43 -14.95 8.95
C ASP A 256 -2.81 -14.74 8.30
N PHE A 257 -3.42 -13.56 8.46
CA PHE A 257 -4.72 -13.26 7.87
C PHE A 257 -4.69 -13.43 6.35
N VAL A 258 -5.73 -14.09 5.81
CA VAL A 258 -5.89 -14.40 4.39
C VAL A 258 -7.26 -13.97 3.91
N TRP A 259 -7.33 -13.23 2.81
CA TRP A 259 -8.56 -12.95 2.09
C TRP A 259 -8.98 -14.17 1.28
N HIS A 260 -10.28 -14.50 1.29
CA HIS A 260 -10.80 -15.62 0.51
C HIS A 260 -11.76 -15.12 -0.58
N THR A 261 -11.34 -15.19 -1.83
CA THR A 261 -12.22 -15.01 -2.97
C THR A 261 -13.04 -16.29 -3.17
N ARG A 262 -14.36 -16.19 -3.09
CA ARG A 262 -15.25 -17.35 -3.20
C ARG A 262 -16.04 -17.31 -4.49
N VAL A 263 -16.25 -18.48 -5.09
CA VAL A 263 -17.04 -18.62 -6.32
C VAL A 263 -18.25 -19.48 -6.03
N TYR A 264 -19.39 -18.99 -6.45
CA TYR A 264 -20.70 -19.65 -6.32
C TYR A 264 -21.34 -19.74 -7.70
N HIS A 265 -22.46 -20.45 -7.79
CA HIS A 265 -23.28 -20.44 -8.99
C HIS A 265 -24.77 -20.49 -8.64
N THR A 266 -25.59 -20.02 -9.56
CA THR A 266 -27.05 -20.30 -9.60
C THR A 266 -27.32 -21.38 -10.62
N GLY A 267 -28.55 -21.89 -10.65
CA GLY A 267 -28.96 -22.87 -11.64
C GLY A 267 -28.33 -24.26 -11.45
N ILE A 268 -28.16 -25.00 -12.53
CA ILE A 268 -27.68 -26.39 -12.52
C ILE A 268 -26.48 -26.58 -13.43
N ILE A 269 -25.65 -27.56 -13.11
CA ILE A 269 -24.53 -27.99 -13.94
C ILE A 269 -24.93 -29.32 -14.60
N VAL A 270 -24.87 -29.36 -15.93
CA VAL A 270 -25.11 -30.56 -16.74
C VAL A 270 -23.89 -30.84 -17.58
N GLY A 271 -23.22 -31.95 -17.35
CA GLY A 271 -21.89 -32.20 -17.91
C GLY A 271 -20.89 -31.16 -17.40
N ASP A 272 -20.31 -30.40 -18.30
CA ASP A 272 -19.41 -29.27 -18.02
C ASP A 272 -20.01 -27.89 -18.29
N THR A 273 -21.34 -27.84 -18.45
CA THR A 273 -22.10 -26.62 -18.75
C THR A 273 -22.92 -26.18 -17.56
N LEU A 274 -22.69 -24.95 -17.10
CA LEU A 274 -23.52 -24.27 -16.10
C LEU A 274 -24.69 -23.57 -16.81
N TYR A 275 -25.91 -23.95 -16.48
CA TYR A 275 -27.15 -23.25 -16.86
C TYR A 275 -27.57 -22.32 -15.74
N GLY A 276 -26.96 -21.14 -15.70
CA GLY A 276 -27.11 -20.15 -14.64
C GLY A 276 -25.95 -19.18 -14.62
N ASP A 277 -25.90 -18.32 -13.60
CA ASP A 277 -24.83 -17.35 -13.41
C ASP A 277 -23.72 -17.92 -12.52
N LEU A 278 -22.47 -17.61 -12.86
CA LEU A 278 -21.30 -17.79 -11.99
C LEU A 278 -21.11 -16.52 -11.19
N ILE A 279 -20.96 -16.61 -9.86
CA ILE A 279 -20.81 -15.46 -8.98
C ILE A 279 -19.41 -15.52 -8.35
N ILE A 280 -18.59 -14.50 -8.58
CA ILE A 280 -17.27 -14.32 -7.97
C ILE A 280 -17.42 -13.27 -6.86
N GLN A 281 -17.36 -13.70 -5.60
CA GLN A 281 -17.42 -12.82 -4.45
C GLN A 281 -16.03 -12.24 -4.17
N GLY A 282 -15.88 -10.93 -4.36
CA GLY A 282 -14.70 -10.16 -3.99
C GLY A 282 -14.53 -10.10 -2.46
N SER A 283 -13.30 -10.19 -2.02
CA SER A 283 -12.92 -10.17 -0.60
C SER A 283 -12.07 -8.96 -0.22
N GLY A 284 -11.73 -8.10 -1.17
CA GLY A 284 -10.77 -7.01 -0.96
C GLY A 284 -9.31 -7.46 -0.98
N ASP A 285 -8.99 -8.63 -1.57
CA ASP A 285 -7.60 -9.10 -1.73
C ASP A 285 -6.73 -8.01 -2.37
N PRO A 286 -5.66 -7.51 -1.69
CA PRO A 286 -4.82 -6.45 -2.23
C PRO A 286 -4.01 -6.84 -3.47
N LYS A 287 -3.83 -8.15 -3.73
CA LYS A 287 -2.91 -8.63 -4.77
C LYS A 287 -3.50 -9.80 -5.59
N MET A 288 -4.70 -9.64 -6.15
CA MET A 288 -5.22 -10.55 -7.17
C MET A 288 -4.57 -10.20 -8.52
N THR A 289 -3.33 -10.68 -8.77
CA THR A 289 -2.66 -10.49 -10.06
C THR A 289 -3.39 -11.23 -11.17
N HIS A 290 -3.09 -10.92 -12.43
CA HIS A 290 -3.73 -11.60 -13.56
C HIS A 290 -3.38 -13.10 -13.63
N GLU A 291 -2.22 -13.52 -13.10
CA GLU A 291 -1.82 -14.94 -12.97
C GLU A 291 -2.64 -15.62 -11.89
N ARG A 292 -2.81 -14.99 -10.72
CA ARG A 292 -3.65 -15.52 -9.65
C ARG A 292 -5.11 -15.61 -10.05
N LEU A 293 -5.61 -14.63 -10.80
CA LEU A 293 -6.93 -14.68 -11.40
C LEU A 293 -7.06 -15.88 -12.38
N GLN A 294 -6.05 -16.13 -13.20
CA GLN A 294 -6.05 -17.31 -14.09
C GLN A 294 -6.10 -18.61 -13.28
N GLN A 295 -5.37 -18.70 -12.17
CA GLN A 295 -5.43 -19.88 -11.28
C GLN A 295 -6.81 -20.04 -10.65
N LEU A 296 -7.45 -18.95 -10.21
CA LEU A 296 -8.83 -18.98 -9.70
C LEU A 296 -9.80 -19.52 -10.77
N LEU A 297 -9.74 -18.99 -11.99
CA LEU A 297 -10.61 -19.42 -13.10
C LEU A 297 -10.32 -20.86 -13.52
N TYR A 298 -9.06 -21.30 -13.49
CA TYR A 298 -8.69 -22.69 -13.71
C TYR A 298 -9.28 -23.63 -12.64
N LYS A 299 -9.34 -23.20 -11.37
CA LYS A 299 -10.02 -23.97 -10.32
C LYS A 299 -11.52 -24.10 -10.57
N VAL A 300 -12.17 -23.08 -11.14
CA VAL A 300 -13.58 -23.17 -11.56
C VAL A 300 -13.74 -24.20 -12.68
N GLN A 301 -12.82 -24.18 -13.66
CA GLN A 301 -12.79 -25.15 -14.75
C GLN A 301 -12.61 -26.59 -14.23
N THR A 302 -11.69 -26.80 -13.28
CA THR A 302 -11.46 -28.14 -12.68
C THR A 302 -12.57 -28.58 -11.73
N ALA A 303 -13.37 -27.64 -11.22
CA ALA A 303 -14.62 -27.95 -10.48
C ALA A 303 -15.77 -28.38 -11.41
N GLY A 304 -15.53 -28.49 -12.72
CA GLY A 304 -16.47 -29.02 -13.70
C GLY A 304 -17.24 -27.99 -14.51
N ILE A 305 -16.88 -26.71 -14.47
CA ILE A 305 -17.55 -25.65 -15.27
C ILE A 305 -16.60 -25.14 -16.36
N ARG A 306 -16.92 -25.44 -17.60
CA ARG A 306 -16.21 -24.94 -18.80
C ARG A 306 -17.06 -24.03 -19.66
N HIS A 307 -18.34 -24.30 -19.68
CA HIS A 307 -19.31 -23.55 -20.49
C HIS A 307 -20.33 -22.90 -19.53
N ILE A 308 -20.54 -21.60 -19.70
CA ILE A 308 -21.52 -20.85 -18.89
C ILE A 308 -22.63 -20.36 -19.82
N ASN A 309 -23.83 -20.89 -19.63
CA ASN A 309 -25.05 -20.39 -20.27
C ASN A 309 -25.77 -19.45 -19.29
N GLY A 310 -25.22 -18.27 -19.15
CA GLY A 310 -25.56 -17.21 -18.21
C GLY A 310 -24.47 -16.17 -18.16
N ASN A 311 -24.35 -15.44 -17.06
CA ASN A 311 -23.36 -14.39 -16.84
C ASN A 311 -22.27 -14.83 -15.84
N ILE A 312 -21.14 -14.10 -15.83
CA ILE A 312 -20.24 -14.07 -14.71
C ILE A 312 -20.49 -12.76 -13.97
N ILE A 313 -20.94 -12.85 -12.71
CA ILE A 313 -21.19 -11.69 -11.84
C ILE A 313 -20.03 -11.55 -10.86
N VAL A 314 -19.39 -10.40 -10.87
CA VAL A 314 -18.35 -10.04 -9.92
C VAL A 314 -18.97 -9.16 -8.84
N ASP A 315 -19.05 -9.67 -7.63
CA ASP A 315 -19.57 -8.97 -6.47
C ASP A 315 -18.44 -8.26 -5.73
N SER A 316 -18.32 -6.95 -5.95
CA SER A 316 -17.34 -6.06 -5.31
C SER A 316 -17.89 -5.38 -4.06
N SER A 317 -19.01 -5.83 -3.50
CA SER A 317 -19.77 -5.12 -2.48
C SER A 317 -19.08 -4.98 -1.11
N VAL A 318 -17.95 -5.66 -0.90
CA VAL A 318 -17.17 -5.51 0.33
C VAL A 318 -16.61 -4.09 0.48
N PHE A 319 -16.31 -3.40 -0.61
CA PHE A 319 -15.94 -1.98 -0.60
C PHE A 319 -16.96 -1.17 -1.38
N LYS A 320 -17.42 -0.05 -0.79
CA LYS A 320 -18.44 0.81 -1.37
C LYS A 320 -17.92 2.24 -1.52
N ASN A 321 -18.29 2.89 -2.62
CA ASN A 321 -17.95 4.30 -2.85
C ASN A 321 -16.45 4.59 -2.71
N VAL A 322 -15.58 3.65 -3.12
CA VAL A 322 -14.13 3.77 -2.99
C VAL A 322 -13.46 4.27 -4.28
N THR A 323 -14.22 4.42 -5.35
CA THR A 323 -13.73 5.01 -6.60
C THR A 323 -13.38 6.48 -6.37
N LYS A 324 -12.17 6.87 -6.75
CA LYS A 324 -11.65 8.24 -6.64
C LYS A 324 -11.37 8.83 -8.01
N ASP A 325 -11.33 10.15 -8.10
CA ASP A 325 -10.81 10.82 -9.29
C ASP A 325 -9.29 10.61 -9.36
N PRO A 326 -8.78 9.87 -10.35
CA PRO A 326 -7.35 9.60 -10.46
C PRO A 326 -6.52 10.85 -10.82
N ALA A 327 -7.15 11.93 -11.27
CA ALA A 327 -6.48 13.20 -11.57
C ALA A 327 -6.35 14.11 -10.33
N ALA A 328 -7.13 13.88 -9.28
CA ALA A 328 -7.29 14.80 -8.15
C ALA A 328 -5.98 15.13 -7.42
N PHE A 329 -5.04 14.19 -7.34
CA PHE A 329 -3.80 14.39 -6.59
C PHE A 329 -2.75 15.22 -7.33
N ASP A 330 -2.43 14.86 -8.58
CA ASP A 330 -1.31 15.44 -9.34
C ASP A 330 -1.60 15.63 -10.84
N ASN A 331 -2.86 15.58 -11.22
CA ASN A 331 -3.33 15.66 -12.61
C ASN A 331 -2.68 14.60 -13.54
N SER A 332 -2.36 13.43 -12.97
CA SER A 332 -1.71 12.31 -13.69
C SER A 332 -2.56 11.04 -13.62
N PRO A 333 -3.78 11.02 -14.22
CA PRO A 333 -4.77 9.96 -14.03
C PRO A 333 -4.32 8.57 -14.51
N LEU A 334 -3.31 8.53 -15.38
CA LEU A 334 -2.82 7.27 -15.95
C LEU A 334 -1.68 6.63 -15.13
N ARG A 335 -1.25 7.28 -14.06
CA ARG A 335 -0.25 6.70 -13.18
C ARG A 335 -0.86 5.59 -12.30
N PRO A 336 -0.26 4.39 -12.25
CA PRO A 336 -0.78 3.27 -11.46
C PRO A 336 -1.01 3.59 -9.99
N TYR A 337 -0.21 4.48 -9.40
CA TYR A 337 -0.38 4.87 -8.01
C TYR A 337 -1.64 5.70 -7.73
N ASN A 338 -2.31 6.21 -8.77
CA ASN A 338 -3.58 6.92 -8.70
C ASN A 338 -4.80 6.01 -8.93
N ALA A 339 -4.59 4.72 -9.25
CA ALA A 339 -5.70 3.78 -9.43
C ALA A 339 -6.55 3.64 -8.17
N SER A 340 -7.85 3.39 -8.36
CA SER A 340 -8.79 3.19 -7.26
C SER A 340 -8.70 1.76 -6.71
N PRO A 341 -8.88 1.57 -5.39
CA PRO A 341 -9.15 0.24 -4.84
C PRO A 341 -10.51 -0.27 -5.30
N ASP A 342 -10.75 -1.57 -5.15
CA ASP A 342 -12.04 -2.21 -5.44
C ASP A 342 -12.23 -3.48 -4.60
N GLY A 343 -13.46 -3.87 -4.32
CA GLY A 343 -13.77 -5.11 -3.61
C GLY A 343 -13.25 -6.36 -4.32
N PHE A 344 -13.08 -6.29 -5.64
CA PHE A 344 -12.41 -7.31 -6.46
C PHE A 344 -11.36 -6.66 -7.36
N LEU A 345 -10.28 -6.20 -6.75
CA LEU A 345 -9.17 -5.54 -7.45
C LEU A 345 -8.38 -6.56 -8.28
N VAL A 346 -8.33 -6.39 -9.59
CA VAL A 346 -7.51 -7.21 -10.49
C VAL A 346 -6.29 -6.42 -10.94
N ASN A 347 -5.10 -7.01 -10.79
CA ASN A 347 -3.83 -6.50 -11.31
C ASN A 347 -3.62 -5.00 -11.03
N PHE A 348 -4.03 -4.54 -9.84
CA PHE A 348 -3.96 -3.13 -9.38
C PHE A 348 -4.66 -2.14 -10.32
N SER A 349 -5.65 -2.58 -11.08
CA SER A 349 -6.31 -1.83 -12.16
C SER A 349 -5.32 -1.23 -13.17
N SER A 350 -4.24 -1.94 -13.45
CA SER A 350 -3.15 -1.46 -14.31
C SER A 350 -2.78 -2.47 -15.38
N ILE A 351 -2.32 -1.95 -16.53
CA ILE A 351 -1.86 -2.73 -17.66
C ILE A 351 -0.40 -2.43 -17.92
N GLY A 352 0.40 -3.48 -18.08
CA GLY A 352 1.78 -3.38 -18.55
C GLY A 352 1.82 -3.35 -20.07
N ILE A 353 2.58 -2.43 -20.63
CA ILE A 353 2.85 -2.28 -22.06
C ILE A 353 4.34 -2.51 -22.27
N LYS A 354 4.69 -3.54 -23.05
CA LYS A 354 6.08 -3.79 -23.45
C LYS A 354 6.28 -3.46 -24.90
N SER A 355 7.37 -2.75 -25.21
CA SER A 355 7.79 -2.41 -26.55
C SER A 355 9.03 -3.20 -26.96
N TYR A 356 9.00 -3.75 -28.18
CA TYR A 356 10.11 -4.48 -28.78
C TYR A 356 10.46 -3.83 -30.11
N PRO A 357 11.60 -3.11 -30.23
CA PRO A 357 12.04 -2.55 -31.51
C PRO A 357 12.19 -3.64 -32.58
N LEU A 358 11.54 -3.47 -33.72
CA LEU A 358 11.68 -4.35 -34.90
C LEU A 358 12.71 -3.79 -35.87
N ASP A 359 12.71 -2.48 -36.04
CA ASP A 359 13.64 -1.72 -36.87
C ASP A 359 13.79 -0.29 -36.29
N ASN A 360 14.51 0.59 -36.97
CA ASN A 360 14.72 1.97 -36.51
C ASN A 360 13.46 2.86 -36.60
N THR A 361 12.36 2.35 -37.15
CA THR A 361 11.13 3.13 -37.40
C THR A 361 9.92 2.60 -36.65
N ARG A 362 9.94 1.34 -36.21
CA ARG A 362 8.77 0.69 -35.58
C ARG A 362 9.15 -0.25 -34.46
N ALA A 363 8.30 -0.30 -33.45
CA ALA A 363 8.34 -1.27 -32.37
C ALA A 363 7.01 -2.03 -32.27
N GLN A 364 7.09 -3.32 -31.97
CA GLN A 364 5.95 -4.14 -31.59
C GLN A 364 5.56 -3.86 -30.15
N LEU A 365 4.25 -3.84 -29.87
CA LEU A 365 3.71 -3.69 -28.53
C LEU A 365 3.00 -4.95 -28.08
N THR A 366 3.21 -5.31 -26.82
CA THR A 366 2.45 -6.35 -26.11
C THR A 366 1.84 -5.81 -24.84
N TYR A 367 0.74 -6.41 -24.41
CA TYR A 367 -0.07 -5.91 -23.28
C TYR A 367 -0.35 -7.03 -22.30
N THR A 368 -0.23 -6.72 -21.01
CA THR A 368 -0.48 -7.67 -19.92
C THR A 368 -1.21 -6.98 -18.78
N PRO A 369 -2.41 -7.44 -18.36
CA PRO A 369 -3.21 -8.52 -18.96
C PRO A 369 -3.88 -8.12 -20.29
N GLN A 370 -4.41 -9.11 -21.02
CA GLN A 370 -5.27 -8.88 -22.19
C GLN A 370 -6.67 -8.43 -21.74
N LEU A 371 -7.30 -7.55 -22.53
CA LEU A 371 -8.66 -7.07 -22.30
C LEU A 371 -9.60 -7.60 -23.39
N ALA A 372 -10.66 -8.31 -23.00
CA ALA A 372 -11.67 -8.78 -23.94
C ALA A 372 -12.44 -7.59 -24.57
N ASN A 373 -12.73 -7.72 -25.86
CA ASN A 373 -13.50 -6.71 -26.61
C ASN A 373 -12.91 -5.29 -26.52
N TYR A 374 -11.56 -5.20 -26.53
CA TYR A 374 -10.84 -3.94 -26.45
C TYR A 374 -9.68 -3.94 -27.43
N GLN A 375 -9.64 -2.95 -28.31
CA GLN A 375 -8.58 -2.83 -29.33
C GLN A 375 -7.38 -2.11 -28.74
N MET A 376 -6.20 -2.71 -28.89
CA MET A 376 -4.93 -2.12 -28.47
C MET A 376 -3.95 -2.14 -29.64
N PRO A 377 -3.20 -1.04 -29.88
CA PRO A 377 -2.24 -0.97 -30.98
C PRO A 377 -1.16 -2.06 -30.83
N SER A 378 -0.94 -2.89 -31.84
CA SER A 378 0.14 -3.89 -31.84
C SER A 378 1.49 -3.31 -32.24
N MET A 379 1.50 -2.11 -32.81
CA MET A 379 2.69 -1.43 -33.30
C MET A 379 2.68 0.04 -32.93
N ILE A 380 3.88 0.60 -32.76
CA ILE A 380 4.10 2.04 -32.55
C ILE A 380 5.25 2.49 -33.44
N ASN A 381 5.13 3.71 -33.99
CA ASN A 381 6.22 4.34 -34.71
C ASN A 381 7.30 4.79 -33.73
N MET A 382 8.57 4.68 -34.19
CA MET A 382 9.71 5.17 -33.43
C MET A 382 10.24 6.47 -34.02
N ARG A 383 11.00 7.21 -33.24
CA ARG A 383 11.69 8.44 -33.65
C ARG A 383 13.06 8.51 -32.98
N SER A 384 14.04 9.11 -33.65
CA SER A 384 15.35 9.33 -33.04
C SER A 384 15.28 10.43 -31.99
N ALA A 385 15.35 10.06 -30.72
CA ALA A 385 15.32 10.97 -29.57
C ALA A 385 15.78 10.25 -28.30
N ALA A 386 16.17 11.06 -27.27
CA ALA A 386 16.38 10.55 -25.93
C ALA A 386 15.06 10.00 -25.33
N CYS A 387 15.14 8.88 -24.59
CA CYS A 387 13.96 8.25 -24.00
C CYS A 387 13.19 9.20 -23.05
N GLY A 388 13.90 9.89 -22.19
CA GLY A 388 13.33 10.95 -21.34
C GLY A 388 12.01 10.54 -20.67
N GLN A 389 10.98 11.36 -20.82
CA GLN A 389 9.65 11.09 -20.24
C GLN A 389 8.90 9.95 -20.94
N ALA A 390 9.30 9.54 -22.14
CA ALA A 390 8.65 8.43 -22.84
C ALA A 390 8.79 7.09 -22.10
N ARG A 391 9.80 6.97 -21.20
CA ARG A 391 9.94 5.82 -20.30
C ARG A 391 8.73 5.62 -19.38
N TYR A 392 7.97 6.67 -19.10
CA TYR A 392 6.81 6.63 -18.21
C TYR A 392 5.49 6.69 -18.97
N SER A 393 5.49 7.23 -20.18
CA SER A 393 4.25 7.42 -20.92
C SER A 393 4.53 7.72 -22.38
N ILE A 394 3.79 7.06 -23.26
CA ILE A 394 3.70 7.36 -24.70
C ILE A 394 2.37 8.03 -25.03
N ALA A 395 1.90 8.86 -24.12
CA ALA A 395 0.64 9.59 -24.20
C ALA A 395 -0.55 8.70 -24.52
N PRO A 396 -0.81 7.64 -23.72
CA PRO A 396 -1.95 6.76 -23.92
C PRO A 396 -3.26 7.51 -23.64
N GLN A 397 -4.28 7.16 -24.41
CA GLN A 397 -5.63 7.68 -24.25
C GLN A 397 -6.64 6.54 -24.30
N TRP A 398 -7.37 6.34 -23.22
CA TRP A 398 -8.44 5.35 -23.14
C TRP A 398 -9.68 5.88 -23.85
N GLN A 399 -10.17 5.10 -24.80
CA GLN A 399 -11.45 5.28 -25.48
C GLN A 399 -12.41 4.17 -25.05
N PRO A 400 -13.71 4.24 -25.27
CA PRO A 400 -14.66 3.21 -24.83
C PRO A 400 -14.37 1.79 -25.30
N ALA A 401 -13.74 1.63 -26.49
CA ALA A 401 -13.46 0.33 -27.09
C ALA A 401 -12.01 0.16 -27.55
N GLN A 402 -11.15 1.16 -27.41
CA GLN A 402 -9.77 1.12 -27.89
C GLN A 402 -8.83 1.99 -27.08
N LEU A 403 -7.56 1.58 -27.04
CA LEU A 403 -6.44 2.40 -26.57
C LEU A 403 -5.79 3.10 -27.77
N THR A 404 -5.56 4.39 -27.69
CA THR A 404 -4.73 5.13 -28.66
C THR A 404 -3.44 5.60 -27.97
N LEU A 405 -2.35 5.65 -28.76
CA LEU A 405 -1.06 6.13 -28.31
C LEU A 405 -0.70 7.37 -29.16
N ASN A 406 -0.61 8.52 -28.51
CA ASN A 406 -0.50 9.80 -29.19
C ASN A 406 0.95 10.30 -29.32
N SER A 407 1.94 9.45 -29.02
CA SER A 407 3.35 9.81 -29.09
C SER A 407 4.13 8.66 -29.72
N ASN A 408 5.15 8.99 -30.54
CA ASN A 408 6.09 8.02 -31.05
C ASN A 408 7.08 7.61 -29.95
N LEU A 409 7.49 6.33 -29.97
CA LEU A 409 8.48 5.82 -29.03
C LEU A 409 9.89 6.30 -29.45
N PRO A 410 10.68 6.93 -28.55
CA PRO A 410 12.08 7.20 -28.81
C PRO A 410 12.90 5.91 -28.97
N ASP A 411 13.79 5.87 -29.98
CA ASP A 411 14.64 4.72 -30.26
C ASP A 411 15.60 4.37 -29.12
N SER A 412 16.06 5.38 -28.39
CA SER A 412 16.94 5.19 -27.22
C SER A 412 16.26 4.58 -26.00
N CYS A 413 14.92 4.38 -26.03
CA CYS A 413 14.23 3.58 -25.00
C CYS A 413 14.57 2.09 -25.15
N GLY A 414 14.87 1.61 -26.39
CA GLY A 414 15.14 0.22 -26.64
C GLY A 414 13.93 -0.68 -26.31
N GLU A 415 14.22 -1.91 -25.89
CA GLU A 415 13.21 -2.77 -25.29
C GLU A 415 12.81 -2.18 -23.92
N HIS A 416 11.53 -1.86 -23.76
CA HIS A 416 11.06 -1.13 -22.61
C HIS A 416 9.69 -1.58 -22.15
N ALA A 417 9.44 -1.51 -20.84
CA ALA A 417 8.14 -1.77 -20.24
C ALA A 417 7.69 -0.58 -19.40
N PHE A 418 6.42 -0.19 -19.52
CA PHE A 418 5.80 0.82 -18.70
C PHE A 418 4.37 0.42 -18.36
N TYR A 419 3.79 1.06 -17.33
CA TYR A 419 2.51 0.69 -16.74
C TYR A 419 1.58 1.87 -16.75
N ILE A 420 0.32 1.61 -17.08
CA ILE A 420 -0.73 2.62 -17.05
C ILE A 420 -1.94 2.12 -16.29
N ALA A 421 -2.55 3.01 -15.50
CA ALA A 421 -3.81 2.72 -14.85
C ALA A 421 -4.95 2.66 -15.86
N TYR A 422 -5.86 1.71 -15.65
CA TYR A 422 -7.15 1.71 -16.34
C TYR A 422 -8.16 2.54 -15.53
N PRO A 423 -9.02 3.34 -16.18
CA PRO A 423 -9.85 4.32 -15.48
C PRO A 423 -10.89 3.72 -14.52
N ASP A 424 -11.43 2.55 -14.85
CA ASP A 424 -12.51 1.89 -14.09
C ASP A 424 -12.09 0.48 -13.67
N ALA A 425 -11.91 0.28 -12.37
CA ALA A 425 -11.48 -1.01 -11.81
C ALA A 425 -12.47 -2.15 -12.10
N LYS A 426 -13.77 -1.87 -12.14
CA LYS A 426 -14.83 -2.86 -12.39
C LYS A 426 -14.87 -3.28 -13.86
N ASP A 427 -14.84 -2.32 -14.79
CA ASP A 427 -14.76 -2.62 -16.22
C ASP A 427 -13.44 -3.35 -16.55
N PHE A 428 -12.33 -2.95 -15.92
CA PHE A 428 -11.05 -3.64 -16.05
C PHE A 428 -11.15 -5.11 -15.62
N ALA A 429 -11.66 -5.38 -14.42
CA ALA A 429 -11.83 -6.73 -13.90
C ALA A 429 -12.73 -7.56 -14.82
N ALA A 430 -13.84 -7.00 -15.27
CA ALA A 430 -14.76 -7.68 -16.19
C ALA A 430 -14.08 -8.08 -17.52
N ARG A 431 -13.31 -7.17 -18.12
CA ARG A 431 -12.59 -7.44 -19.38
C ARG A 431 -11.47 -8.47 -19.20
N VAL A 432 -10.72 -8.39 -18.12
CA VAL A 432 -9.63 -9.34 -17.83
C VAL A 432 -10.19 -10.73 -17.55
N ILE A 433 -11.27 -10.86 -16.78
CA ILE A 433 -11.96 -12.14 -16.52
C ILE A 433 -12.43 -12.76 -17.85
N ALA A 434 -13.11 -11.97 -18.69
CA ALA A 434 -13.62 -12.47 -19.97
C ALA A 434 -12.48 -12.95 -20.88
N ALA A 435 -11.38 -12.19 -20.97
CA ALA A 435 -10.21 -12.59 -21.76
C ALA A 435 -9.56 -13.86 -21.22
N LYS A 436 -9.37 -13.96 -19.89
CA LYS A 436 -8.78 -15.14 -19.24
C LYS A 436 -9.68 -16.38 -19.39
N TRP A 437 -10.99 -16.23 -19.24
CA TRP A 437 -11.95 -17.32 -19.40
C TRP A 437 -11.86 -17.93 -20.80
N GLN A 438 -11.80 -17.07 -21.83
CA GLN A 438 -11.60 -17.51 -23.22
C GLN A 438 -10.22 -18.14 -23.46
N THR A 439 -9.15 -17.57 -22.88
CA THR A 439 -7.79 -18.11 -23.01
C THR A 439 -7.66 -19.53 -22.44
N LEU A 440 -8.46 -19.85 -21.42
CA LEU A 440 -8.54 -21.21 -20.85
C LEU A 440 -9.33 -22.19 -21.74
N GLY A 441 -9.82 -21.76 -22.91
CA GLY A 441 -10.64 -22.57 -23.82
C GLY A 441 -12.10 -22.71 -23.39
N ASN A 442 -12.56 -21.86 -22.46
CA ASN A 442 -13.92 -21.88 -21.93
C ASN A 442 -14.84 -20.94 -22.73
N THR A 443 -16.17 -21.13 -22.60
CA THR A 443 -17.17 -20.30 -23.28
C THR A 443 -18.13 -19.63 -22.31
N LEU A 444 -18.62 -18.46 -22.69
CA LEU A 444 -19.60 -17.67 -21.96
C LEU A 444 -20.65 -17.13 -22.94
N SER A 445 -21.92 -17.46 -22.75
CA SER A 445 -23.01 -16.97 -23.61
C SER A 445 -23.49 -15.55 -23.22
N GLY A 446 -23.36 -15.21 -21.96
CA GLY A 446 -23.72 -13.89 -21.42
C GLY A 446 -22.55 -12.92 -21.37
N LYS A 447 -22.48 -12.14 -20.30
CA LYS A 447 -21.47 -11.08 -20.06
C LYS A 447 -20.79 -11.28 -18.71
N VAL A 448 -19.62 -10.67 -18.54
CA VAL A 448 -19.01 -10.44 -17.24
C VAL A 448 -19.50 -9.08 -16.74
N ILE A 449 -20.10 -9.05 -15.53
CA ILE A 449 -20.70 -7.85 -14.92
C ILE A 449 -20.10 -7.68 -13.54
N ALA A 450 -19.37 -6.60 -13.30
CA ALA A 450 -18.88 -6.24 -11.98
C ALA A 450 -19.76 -5.18 -11.32
N GLN A 451 -20.10 -5.36 -10.04
CA GLN A 451 -21.07 -4.51 -9.34
C GLN A 451 -20.73 -4.33 -7.86
N GLU A 452 -21.06 -3.18 -7.29
CA GLU A 452 -20.91 -2.89 -5.83
C GLU A 452 -22.10 -3.37 -4.99
N THR A 453 -23.16 -3.83 -5.62
CA THR A 453 -24.32 -4.38 -4.89
C THR A 453 -24.13 -5.86 -4.68
N PRO A 454 -24.40 -6.38 -3.47
CA PRO A 454 -24.33 -7.83 -3.24
C PRO A 454 -25.24 -8.58 -4.22
N TYR A 455 -24.74 -9.71 -4.72
CA TYR A 455 -25.57 -10.57 -5.55
C TYR A 455 -26.81 -11.04 -4.75
N ARG A 456 -27.99 -10.84 -5.33
CA ARG A 456 -29.26 -11.29 -4.78
C ARG A 456 -30.02 -12.04 -5.86
N ALA A 457 -30.35 -13.30 -5.61
CA ALA A 457 -31.08 -14.16 -6.55
C ALA A 457 -32.45 -13.59 -6.95
N ASN A 458 -33.04 -12.74 -6.15
CA ASN A 458 -34.38 -12.16 -6.35
C ASN A 458 -34.36 -10.65 -6.64
N ASN A 459 -33.24 -10.07 -7.07
CA ASN A 459 -33.23 -8.65 -7.39
C ASN A 459 -34.12 -8.38 -8.63
N PRO A 460 -35.14 -7.50 -8.54
CA PRO A 460 -35.97 -7.15 -9.71
C PRO A 460 -35.19 -6.63 -10.92
N ALA A 461 -34.02 -6.01 -10.72
CA ALA A 461 -33.12 -5.60 -11.77
C ALA A 461 -32.55 -6.81 -12.56
N ASN A 462 -32.40 -7.97 -11.91
CA ASN A 462 -31.97 -9.21 -12.58
C ASN A 462 -33.09 -9.90 -13.38
N LYS A 463 -34.36 -9.45 -13.25
CA LYS A 463 -35.47 -9.96 -14.08
C LYS A 463 -35.34 -9.62 -15.55
N GLN A 464 -34.45 -8.69 -15.93
CA GLN A 464 -34.18 -8.38 -17.34
C GLN A 464 -33.17 -9.34 -17.99
N THR A 465 -32.41 -10.10 -17.22
CA THR A 465 -31.63 -11.22 -17.76
C THR A 465 -32.55 -12.45 -17.81
N LYS A 466 -33.37 -12.52 -18.83
CA LYS A 466 -34.08 -13.77 -19.17
C LYS A 466 -32.98 -14.80 -19.50
N SER A 467 -32.59 -15.61 -18.50
CA SER A 467 -31.96 -16.88 -18.82
C SER A 467 -32.89 -17.59 -19.79
N PRO A 468 -32.42 -18.04 -20.97
CA PRO A 468 -33.31 -18.57 -22.00
C PRO A 468 -34.18 -19.74 -21.54
N HIS A 469 -33.93 -20.31 -20.37
CA HIS A 469 -34.54 -21.57 -19.93
C HIS A 469 -35.20 -21.55 -18.55
N GLY A 470 -35.41 -20.40 -17.92
CA GLY A 470 -36.13 -20.34 -16.61
C GLY A 470 -35.33 -20.93 -15.42
N LEU A 471 -34.17 -21.51 -15.65
CA LEU A 471 -33.33 -22.19 -14.66
C LEU A 471 -32.55 -21.23 -13.76
N ALA A 472 -32.45 -19.96 -14.13
CA ALA A 472 -31.85 -18.91 -13.29
C ALA A 472 -32.64 -18.62 -11.99
N ALA A 473 -33.85 -19.22 -11.85
CA ALA A 473 -34.64 -19.10 -10.65
C ALA A 473 -34.22 -20.05 -9.51
N ILE A 474 -33.31 -20.99 -9.77
CA ILE A 474 -32.80 -21.89 -8.74
C ILE A 474 -31.85 -21.07 -7.82
N ALA A 475 -32.13 -21.13 -6.53
CA ALA A 475 -31.41 -20.41 -5.53
C ALA A 475 -29.90 -20.78 -5.55
N MET A 476 -29.06 -19.79 -5.27
CA MET A 476 -27.62 -19.99 -5.13
C MET A 476 -27.33 -20.98 -3.98
N SER A 477 -26.41 -21.92 -4.21
CA SER A 477 -25.89 -22.77 -3.14
C SER A 477 -25.25 -21.90 -2.04
N PRO A 478 -25.51 -22.16 -0.76
CA PRO A 478 -24.81 -21.44 0.32
C PRO A 478 -23.31 -21.77 0.39
N LEU A 479 -22.89 -22.89 -0.19
CA LEU A 479 -21.50 -23.32 -0.21
C LEU A 479 -20.81 -22.88 -1.53
N PRO A 480 -19.61 -22.29 -1.44
CA PRO A 480 -18.84 -21.98 -2.63
C PRO A 480 -18.32 -23.25 -3.32
N ILE A 481 -18.31 -23.25 -4.65
CA ILE A 481 -17.68 -24.32 -5.44
C ILE A 481 -16.15 -24.19 -5.46
N VAL A 482 -15.64 -22.95 -5.28
CA VAL A 482 -14.23 -22.64 -5.15
C VAL A 482 -14.06 -21.60 -4.05
N SER A 483 -13.09 -21.82 -3.16
CA SER A 483 -12.55 -20.83 -2.25
C SER A 483 -11.07 -20.67 -2.54
N TYR A 484 -10.67 -19.45 -2.94
CA TYR A 484 -9.31 -19.15 -3.37
C TYR A 484 -8.65 -18.18 -2.38
N PRO A 485 -7.60 -18.61 -1.67
CA PRO A 485 -6.92 -17.77 -0.68
C PRO A 485 -6.00 -16.77 -1.36
N SER A 486 -5.86 -15.58 -0.76
CA SER A 486 -4.81 -14.61 -1.10
C SER A 486 -3.44 -15.06 -0.59
N LEU A 487 -2.41 -14.27 -0.83
CA LEU A 487 -1.22 -14.26 0.01
C LEU A 487 -1.63 -13.81 1.43
N ASN A 488 -0.87 -14.22 2.46
CA ASN A 488 -1.17 -13.77 3.81
C ASN A 488 -0.82 -12.29 4.03
N LEU A 489 -1.31 -11.70 5.11
CA LEU A 489 -1.13 -10.28 5.40
C LEU A 489 0.34 -9.89 5.52
N THR A 490 1.19 -10.73 6.12
CA THR A 490 2.65 -10.49 6.21
C THR A 490 3.27 -10.28 4.83
N GLN A 491 2.98 -11.16 3.87
CA GLN A 491 3.47 -11.07 2.50
C GLN A 491 2.93 -9.81 1.78
N GLN A 492 1.67 -9.47 2.02
CA GLN A 492 1.05 -8.27 1.43
C GLN A 492 1.65 -6.98 1.98
N ILE A 493 1.91 -6.92 3.29
CA ILE A 493 2.53 -5.77 3.95
C ILE A 493 4.00 -5.61 3.54
N TYR A 494 4.70 -6.72 3.29
CA TYR A 494 6.03 -6.66 2.70
C TYR A 494 6.00 -5.88 1.38
N ASP A 495 5.12 -6.24 0.46
CA ASP A 495 4.98 -5.53 -0.81
C ASP A 495 4.61 -4.05 -0.63
N ILE A 496 3.71 -3.75 0.30
CA ILE A 496 3.28 -2.39 0.60
C ILE A 496 4.45 -1.52 1.07
N ASN A 497 5.20 -1.97 2.06
CA ASN A 497 6.23 -1.16 2.70
C ASN A 497 7.54 -1.15 1.92
N HIS A 498 7.92 -2.28 1.33
CA HIS A 498 9.16 -2.45 0.60
C HIS A 498 9.17 -1.67 -0.74
N PHE A 499 8.02 -1.71 -1.46
CA PHE A 499 7.86 -1.08 -2.77
C PHE A 499 6.94 0.16 -2.75
N SER A 500 6.41 0.51 -1.60
CA SER A 500 5.58 1.71 -1.41
C SER A 500 4.25 1.72 -2.20
N ASN A 501 3.58 0.56 -2.31
CA ASN A 501 2.35 0.42 -3.09
C ASN A 501 1.15 1.15 -2.46
N ASN A 502 0.58 2.15 -3.16
CA ASN A 502 -0.55 2.94 -2.67
C ASN A 502 -1.85 2.12 -2.68
N VAL A 503 -2.17 1.49 -3.80
CA VAL A 503 -3.46 0.80 -3.99
C VAL A 503 -3.60 -0.37 -3.02
N MET A 504 -2.54 -1.17 -2.84
CA MET A 504 -2.52 -2.23 -1.83
C MET A 504 -2.71 -1.68 -0.42
N THR A 505 -2.09 -0.53 -0.09
CA THR A 505 -2.26 0.08 1.22
C THR A 505 -3.72 0.51 1.45
N GLU A 506 -4.36 1.09 0.44
CA GLU A 506 -5.77 1.48 0.49
C GLU A 506 -6.67 0.25 0.67
N GLN A 507 -6.39 -0.86 -0.03
CA GLN A 507 -7.08 -2.15 0.17
C GLN A 507 -6.96 -2.67 1.61
N VAL A 508 -5.75 -2.62 2.18
CA VAL A 508 -5.51 -3.04 3.57
C VAL A 508 -6.22 -2.11 4.56
N ALA A 509 -6.16 -0.79 4.35
CA ALA A 509 -6.86 0.17 5.19
C ALA A 509 -8.38 -0.07 5.19
N LEU A 510 -8.98 -0.32 4.00
CA LEU A 510 -10.39 -0.69 3.86
C LEU A 510 -10.68 -2.03 4.53
N SER A 511 -9.77 -3.01 4.43
CA SER A 511 -9.95 -4.32 5.06
C SER A 511 -10.02 -4.25 6.59
N ILE A 512 -9.31 -3.31 7.23
CA ILE A 512 -9.44 -3.08 8.70
C ILE A 512 -10.89 -2.77 9.07
N GLY A 513 -11.58 -1.95 8.27
CA GLY A 513 -13.01 -1.66 8.48
C GLY A 513 -13.93 -2.84 8.17
N ALA A 514 -13.62 -3.59 7.10
CA ALA A 514 -14.47 -4.68 6.62
C ALA A 514 -14.41 -5.95 7.49
N TYR A 515 -13.24 -6.24 8.07
CA TYR A 515 -12.98 -7.47 8.84
C TYR A 515 -12.89 -7.22 10.35
N LYS A 516 -13.41 -6.07 10.82
CA LYS A 516 -13.49 -5.76 12.24
C LYS A 516 -14.31 -6.86 12.95
N THR A 517 -13.68 -7.56 13.87
CA THR A 517 -14.39 -8.46 14.79
C THR A 517 -15.15 -7.60 15.78
N ASP A 518 -16.47 -7.53 15.65
CA ASP A 518 -17.34 -6.97 16.70
C ASP A 518 -17.22 -7.87 17.94
N VAL A 519 -16.33 -7.53 18.85
CA VAL A 519 -16.15 -8.21 20.14
C VAL A 519 -17.46 -8.18 20.96
N ASN A 520 -18.40 -7.29 20.62
CA ASN A 520 -19.69 -7.13 21.31
C ASN A 520 -20.84 -7.96 20.73
N LYS A 521 -20.63 -8.79 19.69
CA LYS A 521 -21.73 -9.64 19.15
C LYS A 521 -21.87 -11.00 19.84
N ASN A 522 -20.94 -11.38 20.73
CA ASN A 522 -21.04 -12.68 21.41
C ASN A 522 -22.04 -12.70 22.58
N ASP A 523 -22.56 -11.55 23.04
CA ASP A 523 -23.49 -11.52 24.17
C ASP A 523 -24.97 -11.44 23.79
N THR A 524 -25.32 -11.31 22.50
CA THR A 524 -26.71 -11.18 22.09
C THR A 524 -27.34 -12.43 21.43
N HIS A 525 -26.56 -13.51 21.23
CA HIS A 525 -27.06 -14.74 20.61
C HIS A 525 -27.51 -15.85 21.59
N GLN A 526 -27.39 -15.63 22.91
CA GLN A 526 -27.84 -16.64 23.90
C GLN A 526 -29.17 -16.35 24.60
N GLU A 527 -29.88 -15.24 24.33
CA GLU A 527 -31.11 -14.91 25.04
C GLU A 527 -32.42 -15.05 24.23
N SER A 528 -32.42 -15.65 23.05
CA SER A 528 -33.69 -15.74 22.28
C SER A 528 -34.22 -17.16 22.01
N VAL A 529 -33.87 -18.16 22.84
CA VAL A 529 -34.44 -19.52 22.68
C VAL A 529 -35.57 -19.85 23.66
N ASN A 530 -35.93 -19.00 24.59
CA ASN A 530 -37.06 -19.28 25.49
C ASN A 530 -38.00 -18.09 25.66
N LYS A 531 -38.88 -17.86 24.67
CA LYS A 531 -40.23 -17.34 24.92
C LYS A 531 -41.15 -17.81 23.81
N GLN A 532 -41.89 -18.85 24.13
CA GLN A 532 -43.15 -19.19 23.48
C GLN A 532 -44.16 -18.06 23.74
N GLY A 533 -44.45 -17.28 22.71
CA GLY A 533 -45.43 -16.21 22.71
C GLY A 533 -45.97 -16.06 21.30
N THR A 534 -47.20 -16.50 21.12
CA THR A 534 -48.08 -16.27 19.98
C THR A 534 -48.16 -14.77 19.69
N ASP A 535 -47.83 -14.25 18.51
CA ASP A 535 -48.78 -13.72 17.56
C ASP A 535 -48.25 -12.61 16.64
N THR A 536 -48.62 -12.67 15.42
CA THR A 536 -48.98 -11.67 14.41
C THR A 536 -48.63 -10.21 14.73
N ASP A 537 -47.40 -9.80 14.47
CA ASP A 537 -47.03 -8.53 13.86
C ASP A 537 -45.46 -8.44 13.70
N ARG A 538 -44.90 -9.33 12.90
CA ARG A 538 -43.52 -9.18 12.45
C ARG A 538 -43.50 -8.31 11.20
N THR A 539 -43.51 -7.01 11.39
CA THR A 539 -42.87 -6.10 10.44
C THR A 539 -41.44 -6.55 10.34
N ILE A 540 -41.17 -7.37 9.34
CA ILE A 540 -39.83 -7.84 9.00
C ILE A 540 -38.99 -6.60 8.62
N ASN A 541 -38.26 -6.09 9.58
CA ASN A 541 -37.13 -5.21 9.28
C ASN A 541 -36.26 -5.97 8.27
N ASN A 542 -36.29 -5.54 7.00
CA ASN A 542 -35.54 -6.05 5.88
C ASN A 542 -34.02 -5.79 6.08
N GLN A 543 -33.41 -6.31 7.13
CA GLN A 543 -32.00 -6.59 7.13
C GLN A 543 -31.79 -7.78 6.20
N ALA A 544 -31.32 -7.48 5.00
CA ALA A 544 -31.05 -8.48 3.99
C ALA A 544 -30.05 -9.49 4.54
N ILE A 545 -30.55 -10.68 4.87
CA ILE A 545 -29.73 -11.83 5.23
C ILE A 545 -28.76 -12.05 4.07
N SER A 546 -27.44 -11.97 4.33
CA SER A 546 -26.43 -12.30 3.36
C SER A 546 -26.66 -13.71 2.86
N LEU A 547 -26.65 -13.89 1.54
CA LEU A 547 -26.78 -15.23 0.92
C LEU A 547 -25.53 -16.09 1.17
N TYR A 548 -24.46 -15.47 1.60
CA TYR A 548 -23.20 -16.17 1.87
C TYR A 548 -23.11 -16.58 3.34
N GLN A 549 -22.89 -17.85 3.64
CA GLN A 549 -22.90 -18.37 5.01
C GLN A 549 -21.55 -18.28 5.75
N PHE A 550 -20.44 -18.02 5.05
CA PHE A 550 -19.13 -18.08 5.67
C PHE A 550 -18.44 -16.72 5.75
N GLY A 551 -18.09 -16.30 6.98
CA GLY A 551 -17.13 -15.23 7.27
C GLY A 551 -17.27 -14.02 6.35
N GLN A 552 -18.47 -13.43 6.30
CA GLN A 552 -18.73 -12.29 5.44
C GLN A 552 -18.07 -11.06 6.01
N PRO A 553 -17.19 -10.39 5.26
CA PRO A 553 -16.77 -9.06 5.64
C PRO A 553 -17.97 -8.12 5.65
N THR A 554 -17.99 -7.18 6.57
CA THR A 554 -18.97 -6.10 6.56
C THR A 554 -18.61 -5.13 5.44
N ALA A 555 -19.57 -4.78 4.58
CA ALA A 555 -19.33 -3.78 3.55
C ALA A 555 -18.85 -2.46 4.18
N THR A 556 -17.76 -1.91 3.69
CA THR A 556 -17.11 -0.71 4.23
C THR A 556 -16.81 0.32 3.15
N ASP A 557 -16.58 1.55 3.59
CA ASP A 557 -16.08 2.67 2.79
C ASP A 557 -14.90 3.37 3.51
N TYR A 558 -14.31 4.40 2.90
CA TYR A 558 -13.21 5.13 3.55
C TYR A 558 -13.57 5.73 4.90
N PRO A 559 -14.69 6.44 5.10
CA PRO A 559 -15.07 6.98 6.41
C PRO A 559 -15.11 5.92 7.51
N GLN A 560 -15.72 4.76 7.24
CA GLN A 560 -15.83 3.66 8.22
C GLN A 560 -14.48 3.01 8.51
N ALA A 561 -13.67 2.78 7.47
CA ALA A 561 -12.34 2.20 7.62
C ALA A 561 -11.39 3.13 8.42
N LEU A 562 -11.37 4.42 8.09
CA LEU A 562 -10.56 5.41 8.80
C LEU A 562 -11.04 5.64 10.23
N GLN A 563 -12.35 5.55 10.48
CA GLN A 563 -12.89 5.56 11.84
C GLN A 563 -12.39 4.36 12.66
N SER A 564 -12.32 3.17 12.06
CA SER A 564 -11.77 1.99 12.73
C SER A 564 -10.29 2.16 13.08
N ILE A 565 -9.49 2.72 12.16
CA ILE A 565 -8.08 3.05 12.38
C ILE A 565 -7.93 4.08 13.52
N ASN A 566 -8.73 5.15 13.51
CA ASN A 566 -8.69 6.18 14.54
C ASN A 566 -9.12 5.63 15.90
N GLN A 567 -10.12 4.76 15.95
CA GLN A 567 -10.57 4.11 17.17
C GLN A 567 -9.49 3.20 17.75
N TRP A 568 -8.82 2.40 16.90
CA TRP A 568 -7.68 1.60 17.33
C TRP A 568 -6.58 2.49 17.93
N TRP A 569 -6.24 3.61 17.27
CA TRP A 569 -5.23 4.57 17.72
C TRP A 569 -5.56 5.12 19.10
N GLN A 570 -6.77 5.63 19.28
CA GLN A 570 -7.24 6.19 20.57
C GLN A 570 -7.29 5.16 21.70
N THR A 571 -7.46 3.87 21.37
CA THR A 571 -7.48 2.80 22.37
C THR A 571 -6.07 2.41 22.83
N ASN A 572 -5.09 2.44 21.94
CA ASN A 572 -3.77 1.85 22.18
C ASN A 572 -2.67 2.89 22.39
N LEU A 573 -2.84 4.11 21.89
CA LEU A 573 -1.82 5.16 21.95
C LEU A 573 -2.31 6.38 22.74
N THR A 574 -1.37 7.22 23.19
CA THR A 574 -1.68 8.41 23.99
C THR A 574 -1.78 9.68 23.15
N SER A 575 -1.08 9.71 22.02
CA SER A 575 -1.11 10.84 21.09
C SER A 575 -2.42 10.89 20.30
N PRO A 576 -2.81 12.07 19.78
CA PRO A 576 -3.96 12.17 18.89
C PRO A 576 -3.73 11.37 17.59
N PRO A 577 -4.80 10.79 17.01
CA PRO A 577 -4.67 10.04 15.76
C PRO A 577 -4.21 10.94 14.61
N PRO A 578 -3.54 10.37 13.59
CA PRO A 578 -3.15 11.12 12.40
C PRO A 578 -4.37 11.57 11.58
N HIS A 579 -4.23 12.64 10.82
CA HIS A 579 -5.20 13.00 9.81
C HIS A 579 -4.98 12.15 8.55
N LEU A 580 -5.90 11.22 8.29
CA LEU A 580 -5.86 10.28 7.16
C LEU A 580 -6.97 10.58 6.17
N THR A 581 -6.70 10.45 4.87
CA THR A 581 -7.71 10.50 3.81
C THR A 581 -7.97 9.14 3.18
N ASN A 582 -6.92 8.32 2.98
CA ASN A 582 -7.00 6.99 2.37
C ASN A 582 -6.01 5.96 2.94
N GLY A 583 -5.17 6.38 3.90
CA GLY A 583 -4.14 5.53 4.52
C GLY A 583 -2.84 5.37 3.71
N SER A 584 -2.81 5.68 2.41
CA SER A 584 -1.61 5.49 1.57
C SER A 584 -0.57 6.62 1.70
N GLY A 585 -0.98 7.80 2.20
CA GLY A 585 -0.14 9.00 2.24
C GLY A 585 -0.02 9.70 0.87
N LEU A 586 -0.79 9.28 -0.12
CA LEU A 586 -0.96 10.02 -1.38
C LEU A 586 -2.04 11.09 -1.20
N CYS A 587 -1.71 12.12 -0.46
CA CYS A 587 -2.61 13.20 -0.06
C CYS A 587 -1.80 14.46 0.30
N ARG A 588 -2.39 15.64 0.12
CA ARG A 588 -1.79 16.91 0.46
C ARG A 588 -2.16 17.39 1.86
N ASP A 589 -3.33 16.98 2.30
CA ASP A 589 -3.97 17.33 3.56
C ASP A 589 -3.73 16.31 4.68
N CYS A 590 -3.20 15.12 4.39
CA CYS A 590 -2.82 14.17 5.42
C CYS A 590 -1.68 14.72 6.28
N SER A 591 -1.75 14.49 7.58
CA SER A 591 -0.71 14.93 8.50
C SER A 591 -0.55 14.01 9.71
N ILE A 592 0.68 13.96 10.20
CA ILE A 592 1.08 13.31 11.45
C ILE A 592 2.30 14.03 12.01
N SER A 593 2.47 14.09 13.31
CA SER A 593 3.70 14.58 13.91
C SER A 593 4.77 13.48 14.00
N ALA A 594 6.04 13.88 14.08
CA ALA A 594 7.12 12.91 14.25
C ALA A 594 7.01 12.18 15.60
N ALA A 595 6.53 12.85 16.63
CA ALA A 595 6.25 12.26 17.94
C ALA A 595 5.17 11.16 17.84
N ASN A 596 4.04 11.46 17.19
CA ASN A 596 2.94 10.50 17.06
C ASN A 596 3.37 9.25 16.27
N LEU A 597 4.11 9.43 15.17
CA LEU A 597 4.62 8.28 14.41
C LEU A 597 5.68 7.50 15.19
N SER A 598 6.53 8.17 15.99
CA SER A 598 7.49 7.52 16.89
C SER A 598 6.78 6.71 17.98
N GLU A 599 5.67 7.20 18.53
CA GLU A 599 4.86 6.45 19.50
C GLU A 599 4.29 5.16 18.89
N LEU A 600 3.71 5.24 17.68
CA LEU A 600 3.23 4.05 16.96
C LEU A 600 4.35 3.02 16.75
N LEU A 601 5.52 3.47 16.29
CA LEU A 601 6.66 2.56 16.03
C LEU A 601 7.20 1.96 17.34
N THR A 602 7.21 2.73 18.43
CA THR A 602 7.61 2.23 19.76
C THR A 602 6.60 1.22 20.30
N TYR A 603 5.30 1.47 20.09
CA TYR A 603 4.26 0.51 20.43
C TYR A 603 4.44 -0.79 19.62
N ALA A 604 4.60 -0.65 18.29
CA ALA A 604 4.80 -1.79 17.39
C ALA A 604 6.00 -2.65 17.76
N TYR A 605 7.12 -2.03 18.16
CA TYR A 605 8.32 -2.76 18.60
C TYR A 605 8.05 -3.74 19.73
N ASN A 606 7.07 -3.46 20.60
CA ASN A 606 6.74 -4.28 21.77
C ASN A 606 5.62 -5.31 21.51
N GLN A 607 5.04 -5.35 20.29
CA GLN A 607 3.93 -6.27 19.96
C GLN A 607 4.42 -7.59 19.37
N PRO A 608 3.64 -8.68 19.48
CA PRO A 608 3.96 -9.98 18.86
C PRO A 608 4.12 -9.93 17.35
N SER A 609 3.38 -9.05 16.66
CA SER A 609 3.43 -8.85 15.20
C SER A 609 4.64 -8.07 14.70
N PHE A 610 5.54 -7.63 15.61
CA PHE A 610 6.70 -6.80 15.26
C PHE A 610 7.58 -7.42 14.18
N ASP A 611 7.82 -8.72 14.27
CA ASP A 611 8.72 -9.44 13.36
C ASP A 611 8.23 -9.38 11.90
N ALA A 612 6.92 -9.57 11.69
CA ALA A 612 6.29 -9.39 10.39
C ALA A 612 6.36 -7.92 9.92
N TYR A 613 6.19 -7.00 10.86
CA TYR A 613 6.20 -5.56 10.56
C TYR A 613 7.59 -5.06 10.15
N VAL A 614 8.63 -5.33 10.95
CA VAL A 614 9.99 -4.86 10.66
C VAL A 614 10.57 -5.51 9.40
N SER A 615 10.25 -6.80 9.15
CA SER A 615 10.68 -7.52 7.94
C SER A 615 10.09 -6.95 6.66
N SER A 616 8.98 -6.19 6.74
CA SER A 616 8.37 -5.54 5.59
C SER A 616 9.11 -4.28 5.13
N LEU A 617 9.98 -3.71 5.96
CA LEU A 617 10.66 -2.44 5.69
C LEU A 617 11.85 -2.63 4.74
N GLY A 618 12.19 -1.59 3.99
CA GLY A 618 13.41 -1.56 3.19
C GLY A 618 14.66 -1.48 4.08
N ILE A 619 15.74 -2.10 3.65
CA ILE A 619 17.00 -2.12 4.39
C ILE A 619 17.97 -1.13 3.77
N ALA A 620 18.47 -0.20 4.57
CA ALA A 620 19.35 0.88 4.09
C ALA A 620 20.56 0.36 3.33
N GLY A 621 20.75 0.83 2.11
CA GLY A 621 21.83 0.42 1.22
C GLY A 621 21.73 -1.00 0.67
N VAL A 622 20.65 -1.74 0.96
CA VAL A 622 20.49 -3.15 0.59
C VAL A 622 19.24 -3.35 -0.26
N SER A 623 18.05 -2.99 0.23
CA SER A 623 16.81 -3.35 -0.43
C SER A 623 15.70 -2.30 -0.30
N GLY A 624 14.63 -2.46 -1.08
CA GLY A 624 13.48 -1.57 -1.06
C GLY A 624 13.78 -0.15 -1.52
N THR A 625 12.90 0.78 -1.20
CA THR A 625 13.01 2.19 -1.62
C THR A 625 14.16 2.95 -0.94
N ILE A 626 14.87 2.34 0.02
CA ILE A 626 16.04 2.90 0.70
C ILE A 626 17.37 2.29 0.22
N SER A 627 17.36 1.40 -0.77
CA SER A 627 18.57 0.75 -1.30
C SER A 627 19.62 1.75 -1.80
N ALA A 628 19.21 2.89 -2.39
CA ALA A 628 20.11 3.95 -2.83
C ALA A 628 20.77 4.77 -1.69
N HIS A 629 20.56 4.40 -0.42
CA HIS A 629 21.26 5.02 0.71
C HIS A 629 22.79 4.89 0.58
N SER A 630 23.27 3.72 0.17
CA SER A 630 24.71 3.48 -0.04
C SER A 630 25.31 4.32 -1.18
N ASP A 631 24.53 4.72 -2.18
CA ASP A 631 25.00 5.60 -3.25
C ASP A 631 25.12 7.06 -2.76
N ARG A 632 24.22 7.49 -1.89
CA ARG A 632 24.21 8.84 -1.33
C ARG A 632 25.19 9.02 -0.18
N LEU A 633 25.35 7.99 0.66
CA LEU A 633 26.23 7.99 1.83
C LEU A 633 27.00 6.66 1.95
N PRO A 634 28.05 6.44 1.09
CA PRO A 634 28.70 5.12 0.95
C PRO A 634 29.43 4.60 2.20
N LYS A 635 29.75 5.48 3.14
CA LYS A 635 30.44 5.14 4.40
C LYS A 635 29.53 5.10 5.61
N SER A 636 28.22 5.15 5.41
CA SER A 636 27.25 5.18 6.49
C SER A 636 27.25 3.88 7.31
N GLN A 637 27.24 4.04 8.63
CA GLN A 637 27.10 2.93 9.58
C GLN A 637 25.67 2.34 9.57
N ALA A 638 24.70 3.04 8.98
CA ALA A 638 23.32 2.57 8.85
C ALA A 638 23.13 1.54 7.74
N ILE A 639 24.10 1.36 6.82
CA ILE A 639 24.01 0.36 5.75
C ILE A 639 23.86 -1.04 6.35
N GLY A 640 22.78 -1.73 5.97
CA GLY A 640 22.45 -3.06 6.50
C GLY A 640 21.97 -3.09 7.95
N ARG A 641 21.80 -1.92 8.60
CA ARG A 641 21.44 -1.77 10.03
C ARG A 641 20.18 -0.94 10.27
N ALA A 642 19.58 -0.40 9.21
CA ALA A 642 18.38 0.41 9.30
C ALA A 642 17.26 -0.18 8.45
N TRP A 643 16.10 -0.40 9.06
CA TRP A 643 14.87 -0.91 8.43
C TRP A 643 13.90 0.26 8.30
N ILE A 644 13.72 0.76 7.08
CA ILE A 644 13.14 2.10 6.85
C ILE A 644 12.05 2.06 5.78
N LYS A 645 10.94 2.73 6.09
CA LYS A 645 9.96 3.18 5.11
C LYS A 645 10.30 4.60 4.66
N THR A 646 10.35 4.83 3.35
CA THR A 646 10.54 6.17 2.77
C THR A 646 9.23 6.77 2.29
N GLY A 647 9.17 8.11 2.25
CA GLY A 647 8.08 8.87 1.65
C GLY A 647 8.62 10.00 0.79
N THR A 648 7.95 10.28 -0.33
CA THR A 648 8.30 11.40 -1.22
C THR A 648 7.04 11.91 -1.92
N LEU A 649 6.84 13.22 -1.89
CA LEU A 649 5.93 13.98 -2.73
C LEU A 649 6.67 15.25 -3.19
N ASN A 650 6.04 16.06 -4.03
CA ASN A 650 6.59 17.39 -4.31
C ASN A 650 6.74 18.16 -3.00
N ASN A 651 7.93 18.67 -2.73
CA ASN A 651 8.30 19.44 -1.54
C ASN A 651 8.23 18.67 -0.20
N VAL A 652 8.16 17.34 -0.26
CA VAL A 652 8.11 16.47 0.91
C VAL A 652 9.08 15.30 0.74
N THR A 653 9.89 15.03 1.77
CA THR A 653 10.60 13.76 1.91
C THR A 653 10.59 13.30 3.37
N SER A 654 10.46 12.00 3.58
CA SER A 654 10.39 11.43 4.92
C SER A 654 11.04 10.06 4.99
N MET A 655 11.51 9.69 6.18
CA MET A 655 11.99 8.35 6.52
C MET A 655 11.52 8.03 7.94
N ALA A 656 11.03 6.80 8.15
CA ALA A 656 10.63 6.33 9.46
C ALA A 656 10.82 4.82 9.57
N GLY A 657 11.18 4.33 10.75
CA GLY A 657 11.42 2.93 11.03
C GLY A 657 12.39 2.71 12.17
N TYR A 658 13.33 1.79 11.99
CA TYR A 658 14.21 1.31 13.06
C TYR A 658 15.67 1.31 12.64
N VAL A 659 16.56 1.59 13.60
CA VAL A 659 18.03 1.55 13.41
C VAL A 659 18.65 0.75 14.55
N LYS A 660 19.56 -0.16 14.22
CA LYS A 660 20.41 -0.85 15.20
C LYS A 660 21.74 -0.12 15.35
N GLY A 661 21.95 0.46 16.52
CA GLY A 661 23.20 1.13 16.86
C GLY A 661 24.39 0.19 16.96
N LEU A 662 25.60 0.75 16.82
CA LEU A 662 26.84 0.00 17.05
C LEU A 662 26.99 -0.45 18.50
N SER A 663 26.35 0.26 19.44
CA SER A 663 26.31 -0.12 20.87
C SER A 663 25.40 -1.33 21.15
N GLY A 664 24.66 -1.82 20.15
CA GLY A 664 23.64 -2.86 20.32
C GLY A 664 22.24 -2.33 20.67
N GLN A 665 22.08 -1.03 20.95
CA GLN A 665 20.80 -0.40 21.22
C GLN A 665 19.97 -0.31 19.95
N ASP A 666 18.68 -0.65 20.06
CA ASP A 666 17.69 -0.42 18.99
C ASP A 666 17.07 0.98 19.14
N TYR A 667 16.81 1.63 18.02
CA TYR A 667 16.21 2.95 17.96
C TYR A 667 15.03 2.98 17.01
N VAL A 668 13.96 3.66 17.40
CA VAL A 668 12.94 4.19 16.49
C VAL A 668 13.47 5.50 15.92
N VAL A 669 13.34 5.69 14.63
CA VAL A 669 13.72 6.92 13.94
C VAL A 669 12.57 7.44 13.10
N VAL A 670 12.28 8.74 13.18
CA VAL A 670 11.33 9.46 12.35
C VAL A 670 11.95 10.77 11.91
N GLY A 671 12.02 11.01 10.61
CA GLY A 671 12.45 12.28 10.02
C GLY A 671 11.51 12.70 8.89
N MET A 672 10.98 13.92 8.95
CA MET A 672 10.08 14.48 7.96
C MET A 672 10.52 15.89 7.56
N ILE A 673 10.73 16.11 6.26
CA ILE A 673 11.07 17.38 5.67
C ILE A 673 9.89 17.83 4.82
N ASN A 674 9.34 19.01 5.13
CA ASN A 674 8.32 19.69 4.34
C ASN A 674 8.79 21.13 4.12
N THR A 675 8.72 21.62 2.89
CA THR A 675 9.13 22.99 2.55
C THR A 675 8.14 23.63 1.57
N ASP A 676 8.01 24.92 1.62
CA ASP A 676 7.21 25.71 0.65
C ASP A 676 7.97 25.98 -0.66
N HIS A 677 9.27 25.67 -0.69
CA HIS A 677 10.11 25.86 -1.85
C HIS A 677 10.32 24.55 -2.62
N ALA A 678 10.73 24.67 -3.89
CA ALA A 678 11.09 23.51 -4.69
C ALA A 678 12.19 22.67 -4.02
N LEU A 679 11.84 21.45 -3.65
CA LEU A 679 12.75 20.54 -2.96
C LEU A 679 13.57 19.73 -3.96
N ASN A 680 14.91 19.80 -3.84
CA ASN A 680 15.76 18.80 -4.47
C ASN A 680 15.68 17.49 -3.64
N ALA A 681 14.90 16.53 -4.12
CA ALA A 681 14.70 15.27 -3.39
C ALA A 681 15.98 14.49 -3.10
N TYR A 682 17.00 14.60 -3.94
CA TYR A 682 18.28 13.90 -3.73
C TYR A 682 19.03 14.48 -2.52
N THR A 683 19.22 15.80 -2.47
CA THR A 683 19.92 16.47 -1.36
C THR A 683 19.13 16.43 -0.07
N ALA A 684 17.80 16.55 -0.13
CA ALA A 684 16.95 16.43 1.04
C ALA A 684 16.97 15.01 1.65
N ARG A 685 17.01 13.97 0.83
CA ARG A 685 17.20 12.59 1.32
C ARG A 685 18.51 12.41 2.05
N THR A 686 19.58 13.09 1.60
CA THR A 686 20.90 13.02 2.26
C THR A 686 20.84 13.55 3.69
N VAL A 687 19.98 14.51 4.01
CA VAL A 687 19.74 14.97 5.39
C VAL A 687 19.20 13.82 6.26
N LEU A 688 18.22 13.10 5.74
CA LEU A 688 17.64 11.95 6.45
C LEU A 688 18.61 10.75 6.48
N ASP A 689 19.43 10.56 5.46
CA ASP A 689 20.52 9.58 5.48
C ASP A 689 21.53 9.88 6.58
N SER A 690 21.84 11.18 6.82
CA SER A 690 22.73 11.62 7.91
C SER A 690 22.09 11.37 9.29
N MET A 691 20.75 11.46 9.41
CA MET A 691 20.02 11.07 10.61
C MET A 691 20.22 9.57 10.90
N LEU A 692 20.05 8.71 9.89
CA LEU A 692 20.21 7.26 10.04
C LEU A 692 21.65 6.91 10.43
N ASP A 693 22.63 7.52 9.75
CA ASP A 693 24.06 7.31 10.04
C ASP A 693 24.44 7.74 11.45
N TRP A 694 24.00 8.93 11.85
CA TRP A 694 24.25 9.46 13.20
C TRP A 694 23.63 8.53 14.27
N THR A 695 22.39 8.05 14.06
CA THR A 695 21.75 7.11 14.97
C THR A 695 22.49 5.79 15.06
N ALA A 696 22.96 5.26 13.91
CA ALA A 696 23.66 3.99 13.88
C ALA A 696 25.02 4.03 14.63
N GLN A 697 25.63 5.21 14.75
CA GLN A 697 26.88 5.40 15.51
C GLN A 697 26.70 5.33 17.03
N HIS A 698 25.49 5.50 17.55
CA HIS A 698 25.12 5.37 18.97
C HIS A 698 24.79 3.93 19.32
#